data_7f77f1c05385a491bbf5058d5122c3f4
#
_entry.id   7f77f1c05385a491bbf5058d5122c3f4
#
_cell.length_a   1.000
_cell.length_b   1.000
_cell.length_c   1.000
_cell.angle_alpha   90.00
_cell.angle_beta   90.00
_cell.angle_gamma   90.00
#
_symmetry.space_group_name_H-M   'P 1'
#
loop_
_entity.id
_entity.type
_entity.pdbx_description
1 polymer ?
#
loop_
_entity_poly.entity_id
_entity_poly.type
_entity_poly.pdbx_seq_one_letter_code
_entity_poly.pdbx_strand_id
1 'polypeptide(L)'
;MKQKLLSLLAAFASLTAAASGQWTMNGRTFDVDTIYHATVGPGTTQTTIHFTGPTTLHVYYATVDLTNEIIDIRSACGSDQTPGCENISSVAKRKSTDNLHYFAAINADFFQTKGRVGEPVSNSIVDGEIFRFVNNGRTHFTAAKGWVDVANTTFSMQITDGTTSKKVSGINKALGTNDLAIYSRRYADKTTTGAGVCEVTIKPEGGVLKCGETKFTVTSSPVSTGASAIPDGECVLAGSSNYADFVSNLKPGDELTFTANLVSGDKNLNDAFTQAGGLPVILNNGVICGSEVDTNLLQALHPRTAIGYSEDKTKLVMLVVDGRGQSAGVNSDDLAALMQRAGCNQAMNLDGGGSSSIYIDKIGTRNKPSDGKERAVGNGLYAVASCPTDNTPVTIEFMTKVISLPRYSYYTPVVYAYNKYGMLIDTDFKGYTLSCDADFATVSDDGLSILCSGTGYRALTATYGDYSTTIPVEISDAQPRFRLTSALVDPFNDYKAELISTIEGKDSPVDNSVMTWSSEDATIATVDELGNIHGLKDGETTIHAVLGEFDLTLPVKVEVPTTRYKSLFGDAELTLAKSALKSGATITKTANGFDLDFSISSNRGTYAGAKTDVNTFALPDSIRMTINPGTAIITKVVFSYVNYEGRTVYVTFTPEFTENTTVDLLFPISEIIDIQSRENFPINFTGINFYLNNAASTTHKISVTALDQVYTAISGEGGVETIISDGKKFVITPNPVEKGATVTLTGAADDAEYTVFNMAGAKIAEGKGNTLTAPAATGVYIIKAGKKSQKLIVK
;
A
#
# COMPACT_ATOMS: atom_id res chain seq x y z
N MET A 1 36.60 -27.32 5.58
CA MET A 1 36.43 -26.34 4.51
C MET A 1 35.88 -26.95 3.23
N LYS A 2 36.49 -27.91 2.57
CA LYS A 2 35.97 -28.54 1.32
C LYS A 2 34.57 -29.17 1.44
N GLN A 3 34.21 -29.81 2.55
CA GLN A 3 32.86 -30.37 2.75
C GLN A 3 31.79 -29.30 3.00
N LYS A 4 32.10 -28.18 3.64
CA LYS A 4 31.18 -27.04 3.78
C LYS A 4 30.99 -26.30 2.46
N LEU A 5 32.02 -26.26 1.60
CA LEU A 5 31.91 -25.67 0.27
C LEU A 5 31.05 -26.53 -0.68
N LEU A 6 31.17 -27.86 -0.57
CA LEU A 6 30.34 -28.78 -1.37
C LEU A 6 28.87 -28.77 -0.90
N SER A 7 28.60 -28.64 0.40
CA SER A 7 27.23 -28.50 0.90
C SER A 7 26.61 -27.13 0.55
N LEU A 8 27.42 -26.06 0.49
CA LEU A 8 26.99 -24.76 -0.01
C LEU A 8 26.69 -24.83 -1.53
N LEU A 9 27.56 -25.43 -2.34
CA LEU A 9 27.34 -25.64 -3.78
C LEU A 9 26.13 -26.54 -4.08
N ALA A 10 25.88 -27.55 -3.26
CA ALA A 10 24.68 -28.41 -3.40
C ALA A 10 23.39 -27.68 -2.99
N ALA A 11 23.45 -26.77 -2.00
CA ALA A 11 22.35 -25.86 -1.65
C ALA A 11 22.09 -24.82 -2.77
N PHE A 12 23.17 -24.36 -3.45
CA PHE A 12 23.05 -23.47 -4.60
C PHE A 12 22.32 -24.14 -5.77
N ALA A 13 22.67 -25.36 -6.13
CA ALA A 13 22.03 -26.08 -7.23
C ALA A 13 20.54 -26.39 -6.99
N SER A 14 20.10 -26.48 -5.74
CA SER A 14 18.71 -26.72 -5.38
C SER A 14 17.87 -25.43 -5.24
N LEU A 15 18.52 -24.28 -4.97
CA LEU A 15 17.84 -22.99 -4.79
C LEU A 15 17.67 -22.20 -6.11
N THR A 16 18.64 -22.30 -7.04
CA THR A 16 18.51 -21.67 -8.37
C THR A 16 17.42 -22.31 -9.24
N ALA A 17 17.08 -23.58 -9.00
CA ALA A 17 15.97 -24.26 -9.66
C ALA A 17 14.57 -23.85 -9.17
N ALA A 18 14.47 -23.10 -8.06
CA ALA A 18 13.20 -22.70 -7.45
C ALA A 18 12.78 -21.24 -7.73
N ALA A 19 13.67 -20.39 -8.25
CA ALA A 19 13.41 -18.94 -8.42
C ALA A 19 12.77 -18.57 -9.75
N SER A 20 13.08 -19.29 -10.83
CA SER A 20 12.44 -19.09 -12.15
C SER A 20 12.25 -20.43 -12.84
N GLY A 21 11.15 -20.61 -13.54
CA GLY A 21 10.87 -21.85 -14.26
C GLY A 21 9.59 -21.77 -15.05
N GLN A 22 9.39 -22.72 -15.93
CA GLN A 22 8.13 -22.84 -16.67
C GLN A 22 7.11 -23.68 -15.91
N TRP A 23 5.88 -23.27 -15.96
CA TRP A 23 4.74 -23.99 -15.40
C TRP A 23 3.55 -23.96 -16.35
N THR A 24 2.97 -25.15 -16.56
CA THR A 24 1.77 -25.29 -17.40
C THR A 24 0.53 -25.35 -16.52
N MET A 25 -0.37 -24.41 -16.71
CA MET A 25 -1.67 -24.32 -16.03
C MET A 25 -2.78 -24.43 -17.07
N ASN A 26 -3.61 -25.46 -16.95
CA ASN A 26 -4.77 -25.69 -17.84
C ASN A 26 -4.41 -25.54 -19.34
N GLY A 27 -3.31 -26.16 -19.76
CA GLY A 27 -2.81 -26.18 -21.16
C GLY A 27 -2.11 -24.90 -21.60
N ARG A 28 -1.91 -23.92 -20.73
CA ARG A 28 -1.17 -22.67 -20.99
C ARG A 28 0.16 -22.67 -20.23
N THR A 29 1.26 -22.44 -20.91
CA THR A 29 2.59 -22.40 -20.31
C THR A 29 2.98 -20.96 -19.97
N PHE A 30 3.50 -20.78 -18.77
CA PHE A 30 3.95 -19.50 -18.22
C PHE A 30 5.39 -19.63 -17.76
N ASP A 31 6.15 -18.55 -17.93
CA ASP A 31 7.37 -18.32 -17.18
C ASP A 31 6.98 -17.82 -15.80
N VAL A 32 7.59 -18.38 -14.77
CA VAL A 32 7.22 -18.13 -13.36
C VAL A 32 8.40 -17.48 -12.66
N ASP A 33 8.16 -16.31 -12.07
CA ASP A 33 9.15 -15.58 -11.28
C ASP A 33 8.61 -15.33 -9.86
N THR A 34 9.38 -15.79 -8.84
CA THR A 34 9.07 -15.53 -7.43
C THR A 34 9.66 -14.19 -7.03
N ILE A 35 8.84 -13.16 -7.05
CA ILE A 35 9.23 -11.76 -6.76
C ILE A 35 9.52 -11.53 -5.27
N TYR A 36 8.82 -12.28 -4.41
CA TYR A 36 8.95 -12.13 -2.96
C TYR A 36 8.66 -13.45 -2.26
N HIS A 37 9.47 -13.79 -1.29
CA HIS A 37 9.23 -14.91 -0.37
C HIS A 37 9.93 -14.66 0.95
N ALA A 38 9.18 -14.40 2.02
CA ALA A 38 9.74 -14.12 3.33
C ALA A 38 8.82 -14.61 4.46
N THR A 39 9.42 -14.87 5.62
CA THR A 39 8.69 -15.04 6.88
C THR A 39 8.02 -13.71 7.24
N VAL A 40 6.74 -13.74 7.62
CA VAL A 40 5.96 -12.54 7.94
C VAL A 40 5.28 -12.61 9.30
N GLY A 41 5.46 -13.71 10.00
CA GLY A 41 4.94 -13.97 11.34
C GLY A 41 5.26 -15.38 11.79
N PRO A 42 4.84 -15.78 13.00
CA PRO A 42 5.10 -17.13 13.53
C PRO A 42 4.64 -18.20 12.54
N GLY A 43 5.54 -19.11 12.14
CA GLY A 43 5.23 -20.18 11.20
C GLY A 43 4.53 -19.75 9.90
N THR A 44 4.66 -18.46 9.51
CA THR A 44 3.92 -17.93 8.38
C THR A 44 4.86 -17.29 7.37
N THR A 45 4.76 -17.69 6.11
CA THR A 45 5.48 -17.09 4.98
C THR A 45 4.49 -16.40 4.04
N GLN A 46 4.92 -15.30 3.41
CA GLN A 46 4.19 -14.68 2.32
C GLN A 46 5.02 -14.82 1.03
N THR A 47 4.34 -15.19 -0.05
CA THR A 47 4.94 -15.37 -1.37
C THR A 47 4.20 -14.50 -2.39
N THR A 48 4.95 -13.84 -3.28
CA THR A 48 4.44 -13.16 -4.46
C THR A 48 5.06 -13.79 -5.69
N ILE A 49 4.23 -14.20 -6.64
CA ILE A 49 4.66 -14.81 -7.89
C ILE A 49 4.08 -14.02 -9.06
N HIS A 50 4.93 -13.74 -10.04
CA HIS A 50 4.52 -13.25 -11.35
C HIS A 50 4.58 -14.39 -12.36
N PHE A 51 3.56 -14.49 -13.19
CA PHE A 51 3.48 -15.40 -14.31
C PHE A 51 3.44 -14.56 -15.58
N THR A 52 4.34 -14.87 -16.52
CA THR A 52 4.42 -14.21 -17.81
C THR A 52 4.25 -15.24 -18.91
N GLY A 53 3.35 -14.98 -19.87
CA GLY A 53 3.05 -15.93 -20.93
C GLY A 53 1.86 -15.49 -21.76
N PRO A 54 0.88 -16.36 -22.05
CA PRO A 54 -0.32 -16.00 -22.81
C PRO A 54 -1.10 -14.86 -22.17
N THR A 55 -1.01 -14.71 -20.85
CA THR A 55 -1.47 -13.57 -20.06
C THR A 55 -0.49 -13.33 -18.92
N THR A 56 -0.50 -12.12 -18.33
CA THR A 56 0.27 -11.83 -17.11
C THR A 56 -0.61 -12.07 -15.89
N LEU A 57 -0.08 -12.76 -14.85
CA LEU A 57 -0.77 -12.96 -13.59
C LEU A 57 0.14 -12.54 -12.43
N HIS A 58 -0.44 -11.84 -11.47
CA HIS A 58 0.19 -11.52 -10.19
C HIS A 58 -0.55 -12.25 -9.08
N VAL A 59 0.16 -13.12 -8.39
CA VAL A 59 -0.38 -14.04 -7.37
C VAL A 59 0.31 -13.80 -6.04
N TYR A 60 -0.47 -13.65 -5.00
CA TYR A 60 -0.03 -13.38 -3.64
C TYR A 60 -0.64 -14.41 -2.72
N TYR A 61 0.16 -15.04 -1.88
CA TYR A 61 -0.40 -15.95 -0.88
C TYR A 61 0.43 -15.98 0.40
N ALA A 62 -0.25 -16.19 1.52
CA ALA A 62 0.35 -16.50 2.80
C ALA A 62 0.14 -17.99 3.10
N THR A 63 1.20 -18.67 3.52
CA THR A 63 1.16 -20.06 4.01
C THR A 63 1.36 -20.02 5.52
N VAL A 64 0.38 -20.53 6.26
CA VAL A 64 0.33 -20.55 7.72
C VAL A 64 0.52 -21.98 8.22
N ASP A 65 1.46 -22.19 9.13
CA ASP A 65 1.68 -23.46 9.83
C ASP A 65 0.66 -23.61 10.96
N LEU A 66 -0.31 -24.49 10.77
CA LEU A 66 -1.38 -24.76 11.74
C LEU A 66 -0.91 -25.61 12.93
N THR A 67 0.31 -26.13 12.90
CA THR A 67 0.90 -26.87 14.03
C THR A 67 1.52 -25.93 15.07
N ASN A 68 1.66 -24.65 14.73
CA ASN A 68 2.19 -23.64 15.65
C ASN A 68 1.14 -23.29 16.73
N GLU A 69 1.46 -23.62 17.99
CA GLU A 69 0.52 -23.52 19.11
C GLU A 69 0.02 -22.11 19.42
N ILE A 70 0.76 -21.07 19.02
CA ILE A 70 0.33 -19.68 19.27
C ILE A 70 -0.54 -19.12 18.12
N ILE A 71 -0.75 -19.88 17.05
CA ILE A 71 -1.55 -19.43 15.90
C ILE A 71 -2.98 -19.94 15.99
N ASP A 72 -3.92 -19.03 15.73
CA ASP A 72 -5.33 -19.31 15.47
C ASP A 72 -5.75 -18.70 14.14
N ILE A 73 -6.75 -19.31 13.48
CA ILE A 73 -7.42 -18.72 12.32
C ILE A 73 -8.75 -18.17 12.78
N ARG A 74 -8.95 -16.85 12.59
CA ARG A 74 -10.16 -16.14 13.04
C ARG A 74 -10.88 -15.50 11.88
N SER A 75 -12.21 -15.38 11.99
CA SER A 75 -13.01 -14.48 11.17
C SER A 75 -13.31 -13.21 11.97
N ALA A 76 -13.59 -12.12 11.26
CA ALA A 76 -14.15 -10.92 11.85
C ALA A 76 -15.06 -10.21 10.85
N CYS A 77 -16.16 -9.66 11.34
CA CYS A 77 -17.05 -8.79 10.57
C CYS A 77 -16.66 -7.33 10.69
N GLY A 78 -16.91 -6.56 9.64
CA GLY A 78 -16.72 -5.12 9.67
C GLY A 78 -17.53 -4.48 10.79
N SER A 79 -16.90 -3.60 11.57
CA SER A 79 -17.51 -2.92 12.73
C SER A 79 -18.08 -3.85 13.79
N ASP A 80 -17.71 -5.14 13.80
CA ASP A 80 -18.24 -6.20 14.69
C ASP A 80 -19.77 -6.34 14.65
N GLN A 81 -20.37 -6.07 13.50
CA GLN A 81 -21.81 -6.14 13.23
C GLN A 81 -22.14 -6.82 11.89
N THR A 82 -23.39 -7.23 11.73
CA THR A 82 -23.98 -7.66 10.47
C THR A 82 -25.14 -6.72 10.12
N PRO A 83 -25.04 -5.55 9.68
CA PRO A 83 -24.24 -4.99 8.60
C PRO A 83 -23.04 -4.23 9.10
N GLY A 84 -22.03 -4.16 8.26
CA GLY A 84 -20.83 -3.35 8.50
C GLY A 84 -19.77 -3.67 7.47
N CYS A 85 -19.18 -2.63 6.90
CA CYS A 85 -18.03 -2.78 6.02
C CYS A 85 -16.80 -2.12 6.64
N GLU A 86 -15.67 -2.82 6.59
CA GLU A 86 -14.40 -2.30 7.06
C GLU A 86 -13.27 -2.90 6.22
N ASN A 87 -12.17 -2.17 6.03
CA ASN A 87 -10.97 -2.72 5.39
C ASN A 87 -10.38 -3.83 6.25
N ILE A 88 -9.96 -4.94 5.66
CA ILE A 88 -9.35 -6.04 6.44
C ILE A 88 -8.11 -5.58 7.21
N SER A 89 -7.34 -4.65 6.64
CA SER A 89 -6.20 -4.01 7.31
C SER A 89 -6.63 -3.19 8.55
N SER A 90 -7.76 -2.49 8.50
CA SER A 90 -8.30 -1.72 9.61
C SER A 90 -8.82 -2.65 10.73
N VAL A 91 -9.54 -3.71 10.36
CA VAL A 91 -10.00 -4.74 11.31
C VAL A 91 -8.80 -5.40 12.00
N ALA A 92 -7.76 -5.78 11.25
CA ALA A 92 -6.55 -6.38 11.81
C ALA A 92 -5.91 -5.48 12.88
N LYS A 93 -5.75 -4.19 12.58
CA LYS A 93 -5.23 -3.20 13.53
C LYS A 93 -6.12 -3.01 14.76
N ARG A 94 -7.44 -2.87 14.54
CA ARG A 94 -8.43 -2.63 15.62
C ARG A 94 -8.58 -3.81 16.55
N LYS A 95 -8.49 -5.03 16.04
CA LYS A 95 -8.66 -6.27 16.81
C LYS A 95 -7.37 -6.73 17.50
N SER A 96 -6.21 -6.23 17.08
CA SER A 96 -4.94 -6.51 17.76
C SER A 96 -4.91 -5.85 19.13
N THR A 97 -4.35 -6.56 20.11
CA THR A 97 -4.16 -6.13 21.49
C THR A 97 -2.74 -6.49 21.93
N ASP A 98 -2.38 -6.16 23.18
CA ASP A 98 -1.06 -6.49 23.74
C ASP A 98 -0.75 -7.99 23.80
N ASN A 99 -1.75 -8.86 23.66
CA ASN A 99 -1.57 -10.32 23.73
C ASN A 99 -2.18 -11.07 22.54
N LEU A 100 -2.67 -10.35 21.53
CA LEU A 100 -3.33 -10.95 20.40
C LEU A 100 -3.06 -10.12 19.14
N HIS A 101 -2.40 -10.70 18.13
CA HIS A 101 -1.94 -9.98 16.96
C HIS A 101 -2.55 -10.56 15.69
N TYR A 102 -3.38 -9.79 15.00
CA TYR A 102 -3.96 -10.08 13.69
C TYR A 102 -2.93 -9.68 12.62
N PHE A 103 -2.07 -10.59 12.18
CA PHE A 103 -0.88 -10.24 11.41
C PHE A 103 -0.94 -10.58 9.91
N ALA A 104 -1.85 -11.46 9.47
CA ALA A 104 -2.12 -11.71 8.05
C ALA A 104 -3.62 -11.84 7.82
N ALA A 105 -4.13 -11.34 6.70
CA ALA A 105 -5.56 -11.32 6.42
C ALA A 105 -5.89 -11.40 4.93
N ILE A 106 -7.04 -11.99 4.61
CA ILE A 106 -7.73 -11.91 3.32
C ILE A 106 -9.20 -11.54 3.53
N ASN A 107 -9.84 -10.93 2.51
CA ASN A 107 -11.30 -10.81 2.49
C ASN A 107 -11.96 -12.20 2.41
N ALA A 108 -13.22 -12.31 2.85
CA ALA A 108 -13.87 -13.61 2.93
C ALA A 108 -15.17 -13.70 2.13
N ASP A 109 -16.33 -13.74 2.81
CA ASP A 109 -17.63 -14.00 2.19
C ASP A 109 -18.10 -12.87 1.28
N PHE A 110 -18.96 -13.20 0.34
CA PHE A 110 -19.80 -12.23 -0.36
C PHE A 110 -20.69 -11.48 0.65
N PHE A 111 -21.01 -10.23 0.36
CA PHE A 111 -21.83 -9.40 1.23
C PHE A 111 -22.84 -8.56 0.48
N GLN A 112 -23.87 -8.08 1.16
CA GLN A 112 -24.88 -7.20 0.60
C GLN A 112 -24.28 -5.82 0.27
N THR A 113 -24.45 -5.38 -0.98
CA THR A 113 -24.01 -4.05 -1.45
C THR A 113 -25.11 -3.01 -1.42
N LYS A 114 -26.34 -3.41 -1.11
CA LYS A 114 -27.54 -2.56 -0.98
C LYS A 114 -28.34 -2.98 0.23
N GLY A 115 -29.15 -2.09 0.77
CA GLY A 115 -29.96 -2.33 1.96
C GLY A 115 -29.10 -2.44 3.22
N ARG A 116 -28.91 -3.64 3.75
CA ARG A 116 -28.01 -3.92 4.88
C ARG A 116 -26.58 -4.13 4.38
N VAL A 117 -25.96 -3.03 3.96
CA VAL A 117 -24.62 -3.06 3.35
C VAL A 117 -23.59 -3.69 4.30
N GLY A 118 -22.79 -4.62 3.79
CA GLY A 118 -21.77 -5.35 4.57
C GLY A 118 -22.29 -6.62 5.23
N GLU A 119 -23.59 -6.91 5.19
CA GLU A 119 -24.14 -8.14 5.74
C GLU A 119 -23.64 -9.36 4.95
N PRO A 120 -22.90 -10.32 5.58
CA PRO A 120 -22.42 -11.52 4.92
C PRO A 120 -23.58 -12.32 4.32
N VAL A 121 -23.37 -12.91 3.14
CA VAL A 121 -24.42 -13.70 2.48
C VAL A 121 -24.63 -15.05 3.15
N SER A 122 -23.60 -15.61 3.76
CA SER A 122 -23.59 -16.95 4.35
C SER A 122 -23.64 -16.92 5.87
N ASN A 123 -23.50 -18.09 6.48
CA ASN A 123 -23.33 -18.23 7.93
C ASN A 123 -22.00 -17.66 8.39
N SER A 124 -21.96 -17.15 9.61
CA SER A 124 -20.74 -16.58 10.19
C SER A 124 -20.64 -16.91 11.69
N ILE A 125 -19.52 -17.48 12.10
CA ILE A 125 -19.11 -17.67 13.48
C ILE A 125 -17.86 -16.85 13.71
N VAL A 126 -17.87 -15.97 14.71
CA VAL A 126 -16.75 -15.11 15.11
C VAL A 126 -16.45 -15.34 16.58
N ASP A 127 -15.21 -15.73 16.88
CA ASP A 127 -14.78 -16.00 18.27
C ASP A 127 -15.71 -16.99 19.02
N GLY A 128 -16.25 -18.00 18.30
CA GLY A 128 -17.20 -18.98 18.80
C GLY A 128 -18.64 -18.51 18.95
N GLU A 129 -18.94 -17.20 18.70
CA GLU A 129 -20.30 -16.66 18.68
C GLU A 129 -20.94 -16.86 17.30
N ILE A 130 -22.18 -17.32 17.25
CA ILE A 130 -22.98 -17.39 16.02
C ILE A 130 -23.42 -15.96 15.66
N PHE A 131 -22.64 -15.29 14.80
CA PHE A 131 -22.93 -13.92 14.35
C PHE A 131 -24.13 -13.87 13.42
N ARG A 132 -24.23 -14.85 12.52
CA ARG A 132 -25.28 -14.92 11.52
C ARG A 132 -25.57 -16.35 11.15
N PHE A 133 -26.85 -16.65 10.99
CA PHE A 133 -27.31 -17.88 10.36
C PHE A 133 -28.38 -17.61 9.31
N VAL A 134 -28.14 -18.14 8.11
CA VAL A 134 -29.06 -18.19 7.00
C VAL A 134 -28.99 -19.58 6.34
N ASN A 135 -30.12 -20.21 6.07
CA ASN A 135 -30.15 -21.54 5.45
C ASN A 135 -30.06 -21.39 3.90
N ASN A 136 -28.87 -21.23 3.34
CA ASN A 136 -28.65 -21.00 1.92
C ASN A 136 -27.80 -22.05 1.21
N GLY A 137 -27.38 -23.12 1.90
CA GLY A 137 -26.66 -24.27 1.33
C GLY A 137 -25.29 -23.94 0.74
N ARG A 138 -24.63 -22.88 1.22
CA ARG A 138 -23.31 -22.46 0.74
C ARG A 138 -22.16 -23.26 1.39
N THR A 139 -21.01 -23.20 0.73
CA THR A 139 -19.75 -23.71 1.27
C THR A 139 -19.20 -22.75 2.33
N HIS A 140 -18.58 -23.31 3.36
CA HIS A 140 -17.97 -22.57 4.44
C HIS A 140 -16.53 -23.04 4.69
N PHE A 141 -15.65 -22.10 4.98
CA PHE A 141 -14.44 -22.35 5.72
C PHE A 141 -14.80 -22.34 7.22
N THR A 142 -14.44 -23.39 7.91
CA THR A 142 -14.71 -23.55 9.35
C THR A 142 -13.44 -23.96 10.06
N ALA A 143 -13.15 -23.35 11.20
CA ALA A 143 -11.94 -23.65 11.98
C ALA A 143 -12.18 -23.56 13.48
N ALA A 144 -11.44 -24.36 14.21
CA ALA A 144 -11.17 -24.22 15.62
C ALA A 144 -9.70 -24.55 15.90
N LYS A 145 -9.26 -24.44 17.15
CA LYS A 145 -7.88 -24.73 17.48
C LYS A 145 -7.54 -26.19 17.12
N GLY A 146 -6.52 -26.33 16.27
CA GLY A 146 -6.02 -27.65 15.85
C GLY A 146 -6.76 -28.30 14.69
N TRP A 147 -7.78 -27.68 14.10
CA TRP A 147 -8.41 -28.21 12.89
C TRP A 147 -9.00 -27.13 11.98
N VAL A 148 -9.05 -27.42 10.70
CA VAL A 148 -9.72 -26.63 9.65
C VAL A 148 -10.56 -27.55 8.75
N ASP A 149 -11.60 -26.96 8.14
CA ASP A 149 -12.45 -27.65 7.17
C ASP A 149 -12.99 -26.69 6.10
N VAL A 150 -13.17 -27.20 4.90
CA VAL A 150 -13.82 -26.51 3.77
C VAL A 150 -14.87 -27.44 3.22
N ALA A 151 -16.12 -27.16 3.50
CA ALA A 151 -17.23 -28.01 3.10
C ALA A 151 -18.58 -27.31 3.14
N ASN A 152 -19.60 -27.93 2.58
CA ASN A 152 -20.98 -27.55 2.82
C ASN A 152 -21.35 -27.94 4.24
N THR A 153 -21.73 -26.96 5.06
CA THR A 153 -22.13 -27.19 6.44
C THR A 153 -23.64 -27.03 6.60
N THR A 154 -24.21 -27.81 7.53
CA THR A 154 -25.61 -27.73 7.90
C THR A 154 -25.74 -27.33 9.36
N PHE A 155 -26.60 -26.34 9.63
CA PHE A 155 -27.05 -26.00 10.97
C PHE A 155 -28.45 -26.55 11.21
N SER A 156 -28.63 -27.27 12.31
CA SER A 156 -29.95 -27.54 12.88
C SER A 156 -30.11 -26.81 14.21
N MET A 157 -31.14 -25.96 14.31
CA MET A 157 -31.35 -25.14 15.50
C MET A 157 -32.82 -25.29 15.99
N GLN A 158 -32.95 -25.43 17.28
CA GLN A 158 -34.25 -25.45 17.96
C GLN A 158 -34.21 -24.73 19.30
N ILE A 159 -35.36 -24.23 19.71
CA ILE A 159 -35.55 -23.66 21.04
C ILE A 159 -36.77 -24.31 21.70
N THR A 160 -36.70 -24.62 23.00
CA THR A 160 -37.77 -25.26 23.76
C THR A 160 -37.98 -24.55 25.09
N ASP A 161 -39.23 -24.51 25.51
CA ASP A 161 -39.66 -24.11 26.89
C ASP A 161 -39.79 -25.30 27.86
N GLY A 162 -39.29 -26.49 27.46
CA GLY A 162 -39.39 -27.74 28.19
C GLY A 162 -40.65 -28.58 27.83
N THR A 163 -41.63 -27.97 27.19
CA THR A 163 -42.89 -28.62 26.74
C THR A 163 -43.05 -28.60 25.23
N THR A 164 -42.70 -27.48 24.62
CA THR A 164 -42.83 -27.22 23.17
C THR A 164 -41.49 -26.90 22.56
N SER A 165 -41.07 -27.66 21.52
CA SER A 165 -39.87 -27.37 20.77
C SER A 165 -40.20 -26.71 19.44
N LYS A 166 -39.52 -25.64 19.08
CA LYS A 166 -39.65 -24.90 17.84
C LYS A 166 -38.33 -24.78 17.11
N LYS A 167 -38.37 -24.96 15.78
CA LYS A 167 -37.20 -24.76 14.91
C LYS A 167 -36.89 -23.26 14.85
N VAL A 168 -35.63 -22.89 15.09
CA VAL A 168 -35.11 -21.55 14.84
C VAL A 168 -34.65 -21.49 13.39
N SER A 169 -35.20 -20.57 12.60
CA SER A 169 -34.97 -20.43 11.17
C SER A 169 -33.89 -19.42 10.81
N GLY A 170 -33.43 -18.63 11.77
CA GLY A 170 -32.39 -17.65 11.55
C GLY A 170 -31.82 -16.98 12.78
N ILE A 171 -30.57 -16.52 12.66
CA ILE A 171 -29.91 -15.64 13.61
C ILE A 171 -29.42 -14.41 12.86
N ASN A 172 -29.77 -13.22 13.36
CA ASN A 172 -29.36 -11.95 12.79
C ASN A 172 -29.62 -11.84 11.27
N LYS A 173 -30.78 -12.24 10.84
CA LYS A 173 -31.26 -12.13 9.45
C LYS A 173 -32.63 -11.45 9.41
N ALA A 174 -33.03 -10.94 8.25
CA ALA A 174 -34.42 -10.48 8.07
C ALA A 174 -35.41 -11.61 8.35
N LEU A 175 -36.49 -11.33 9.12
CA LEU A 175 -37.52 -12.28 9.45
C LEU A 175 -38.43 -12.51 8.21
N GLY A 176 -38.61 -13.75 7.87
CA GLY A 176 -39.56 -14.17 6.83
C GLY A 176 -40.96 -14.47 7.37
N THR A 177 -41.89 -14.88 6.48
CA THR A 177 -43.18 -15.45 6.89
C THR A 177 -42.97 -16.84 7.47
N ASN A 178 -43.61 -17.19 8.58
CA ASN A 178 -43.45 -18.44 9.32
C ASN A 178 -42.01 -18.67 9.79
N ASP A 179 -41.38 -17.66 10.29
CA ASP A 179 -40.03 -17.68 10.82
C ASP A 179 -40.04 -17.49 12.33
N LEU A 180 -39.08 -18.16 12.99
CA LEU A 180 -38.65 -17.89 14.35
C LEU A 180 -37.18 -17.51 14.29
N ALA A 181 -36.82 -16.29 14.67
CA ALA A 181 -35.45 -15.81 14.59
C ALA A 181 -35.00 -15.21 15.92
N ILE A 182 -33.68 -15.26 16.15
CA ILE A 182 -33.01 -14.64 17.29
C ILE A 182 -32.16 -13.48 16.80
N TYR A 183 -32.30 -12.31 17.42
CA TYR A 183 -31.55 -11.10 17.14
C TYR A 183 -30.67 -10.73 18.31
N SER A 184 -29.37 -10.55 18.09
CA SER A 184 -28.41 -10.01 19.06
C SER A 184 -27.99 -8.59 18.63
N ARG A 185 -27.21 -7.91 19.48
CA ARG A 185 -26.57 -6.61 19.13
C ARG A 185 -25.68 -6.67 17.89
N ARG A 186 -25.32 -7.87 17.41
CA ARG A 186 -24.62 -8.04 16.12
C ARG A 186 -25.49 -7.67 14.91
N TYR A 187 -26.81 -7.69 15.08
CA TYR A 187 -27.75 -7.30 14.03
C TYR A 187 -27.94 -5.78 13.94
N ALA A 188 -28.27 -5.13 15.05
CA ALA A 188 -28.47 -3.69 15.19
C ALA A 188 -28.86 -3.36 16.65
N ASP A 189 -29.17 -2.09 16.94
CA ASP A 189 -29.71 -1.65 18.23
C ASP A 189 -31.17 -2.09 18.45
N LYS A 190 -31.85 -2.45 17.36
CA LYS A 190 -33.24 -2.93 17.37
C LYS A 190 -33.51 -3.91 16.24
N THR A 191 -34.51 -4.72 16.35
CA THR A 191 -35.01 -5.56 15.27
C THR A 191 -35.58 -4.69 14.13
N THR A 192 -35.67 -5.25 12.90
CA THR A 192 -36.28 -4.59 11.74
C THR A 192 -37.66 -5.20 11.39
N THR A 193 -38.27 -5.84 12.35
CA THR A 193 -39.60 -6.51 12.20
C THR A 193 -40.74 -5.48 12.13
N GLY A 194 -41.82 -5.88 11.53
CA GLY A 194 -43.01 -5.06 11.45
C GLY A 194 -44.07 -5.42 12.52
N ALA A 195 -45.14 -4.64 12.56
CA ALA A 195 -46.29 -4.93 13.40
C ALA A 195 -46.88 -6.32 13.08
N GLY A 196 -47.36 -7.03 14.13
CA GLY A 196 -47.87 -8.40 14.03
C GLY A 196 -46.83 -9.49 14.21
N VAL A 197 -45.56 -9.15 14.29
CA VAL A 197 -44.51 -10.06 14.75
C VAL A 197 -44.47 -10.02 16.28
N CYS A 198 -44.57 -11.19 16.92
CA CYS A 198 -44.47 -11.28 18.39
C CYS A 198 -42.99 -11.36 18.78
N GLU A 199 -42.58 -10.51 19.71
CA GLU A 199 -41.18 -10.37 20.12
C GLU A 199 -41.06 -10.41 21.66
N VAL A 200 -40.00 -11.03 22.15
CA VAL A 200 -39.69 -11.07 23.58
C VAL A 200 -38.16 -10.99 23.74
N THR A 201 -37.73 -10.27 24.76
CA THR A 201 -36.30 -10.22 25.11
C THR A 201 -35.91 -11.43 25.93
N ILE A 202 -34.79 -12.04 25.58
CA ILE A 202 -34.22 -13.23 26.22
C ILE A 202 -32.74 -13.00 26.50
N LYS A 203 -32.28 -13.47 27.65
CA LYS A 203 -30.89 -13.33 28.10
C LYS A 203 -30.17 -14.68 28.01
N PRO A 204 -29.13 -14.84 27.16
CA PRO A 204 -28.36 -16.06 27.11
C PRO A 204 -27.48 -16.23 28.36
N GLU A 205 -27.42 -17.42 28.89
CA GLU A 205 -26.40 -17.79 29.87
C GLU A 205 -25.02 -17.76 29.20
N GLY A 206 -24.05 -17.05 29.82
CA GLY A 206 -22.73 -16.81 29.18
C GLY A 206 -22.67 -15.67 28.17
N GLY A 207 -23.78 -14.95 27.94
CA GLY A 207 -23.81 -13.65 27.20
C GLY A 207 -23.77 -13.71 25.68
N VAL A 208 -23.55 -14.89 25.05
CA VAL A 208 -23.44 -15.03 23.58
C VAL A 208 -24.07 -16.33 23.08
N LEU A 209 -24.50 -16.32 21.82
CA LEU A 209 -25.05 -17.49 21.11
C LEU A 209 -23.90 -18.38 20.61
N LYS A 210 -23.91 -19.65 21.00
CA LYS A 210 -22.88 -20.64 20.57
C LYS A 210 -23.50 -21.89 19.96
N CYS A 211 -22.68 -22.67 19.27
CA CYS A 211 -23.01 -24.06 18.93
C CYS A 211 -23.09 -24.90 20.20
N GLY A 212 -23.90 -25.97 20.15
CA GLY A 212 -24.25 -26.76 21.31
C GLY A 212 -25.49 -26.22 22.02
N GLU A 213 -25.57 -26.33 23.34
CA GLU A 213 -26.70 -25.88 24.15
C GLU A 213 -26.44 -24.52 24.79
N THR A 214 -27.42 -23.63 24.70
CA THR A 214 -27.46 -22.31 25.39
C THR A 214 -28.78 -22.16 26.13
N LYS A 215 -28.74 -21.90 27.43
CA LYS A 215 -29.95 -21.60 28.21
C LYS A 215 -30.23 -20.10 28.13
N PHE A 216 -31.51 -19.75 28.11
CA PHE A 216 -31.99 -18.37 28.14
C PHE A 216 -32.99 -18.17 29.29
N THR A 217 -33.02 -16.96 29.80
CA THR A 217 -34.09 -16.49 30.67
C THR A 217 -34.87 -15.41 29.91
N VAL A 218 -36.21 -15.52 29.86
CA VAL A 218 -37.08 -14.48 29.30
C VAL A 218 -37.05 -13.27 30.23
N THR A 219 -36.73 -12.08 29.71
CA THR A 219 -36.56 -10.86 30.51
C THR A 219 -37.65 -9.81 30.28
N SER A 220 -38.47 -9.92 29.23
CA SER A 220 -39.57 -8.99 28.96
C SER A 220 -40.89 -9.70 28.74
N SER A 221 -42.01 -8.97 28.86
CA SER A 221 -43.26 -9.45 28.36
C SER A 221 -43.28 -9.39 26.84
N PRO A 222 -44.02 -10.28 26.14
CA PRO A 222 -44.17 -10.26 24.71
C PRO A 222 -44.83 -8.98 24.19
N VAL A 223 -44.35 -8.49 23.03
CA VAL A 223 -44.92 -7.32 22.34
C VAL A 223 -45.13 -7.66 20.85
N SER A 224 -46.10 -7.04 20.22
CA SER A 224 -46.44 -7.26 18.80
C SER A 224 -46.37 -5.97 17.96
N THR A 225 -45.64 -4.98 18.43
CA THR A 225 -45.42 -3.68 17.77
C THR A 225 -44.32 -3.75 16.70
N GLY A 226 -43.47 -4.76 16.76
CA GLY A 226 -42.24 -4.85 15.98
C GLY A 226 -41.18 -3.85 16.43
N ALA A 227 -40.01 -3.93 15.79
CA ALA A 227 -38.87 -3.04 16.01
C ALA A 227 -38.42 -2.89 17.49
N SER A 228 -38.48 -4.00 18.26
CA SER A 228 -38.01 -4.03 19.65
C SER A 228 -36.53 -3.69 19.77
N ALA A 229 -36.19 -2.92 20.79
CA ALA A 229 -34.80 -2.66 21.17
C ALA A 229 -34.12 -3.98 21.57
N ILE A 230 -32.84 -4.12 21.22
CA ILE A 230 -31.99 -5.25 21.61
C ILE A 230 -31.04 -4.75 22.70
N PRO A 231 -31.25 -5.09 23.99
CA PRO A 231 -30.37 -4.63 25.08
C PRO A 231 -28.97 -5.26 24.98
N ASP A 232 -27.98 -4.61 25.59
CA ASP A 232 -26.63 -5.14 25.64
C ASP A 232 -26.61 -6.45 26.44
N GLY A 233 -25.96 -7.50 25.90
CA GLY A 233 -25.88 -8.81 26.52
C GLY A 233 -27.17 -9.62 26.46
N GLU A 234 -28.21 -9.14 25.77
CA GLU A 234 -29.48 -9.85 25.57
C GLU A 234 -29.77 -10.04 24.08
N CYS A 235 -30.80 -10.83 23.80
CA CYS A 235 -31.29 -11.09 22.46
C CYS A 235 -32.80 -10.82 22.39
N VAL A 236 -33.34 -10.68 21.19
CA VAL A 236 -34.78 -10.68 20.94
C VAL A 236 -35.14 -11.94 20.18
N LEU A 237 -36.08 -12.75 20.73
CA LEU A 237 -36.72 -13.84 20.04
C LEU A 237 -37.97 -13.29 19.35
N ALA A 238 -38.02 -13.42 18.02
CA ALA A 238 -39.09 -12.91 17.20
C ALA A 238 -39.77 -14.05 16.43
N GLY A 239 -41.08 -14.14 16.59
CA GLY A 239 -41.89 -15.14 15.89
C GLY A 239 -42.92 -14.51 15.00
N SER A 240 -43.00 -14.95 13.73
CA SER A 240 -44.04 -14.54 12.77
C SER A 240 -45.05 -15.68 12.51
N SER A 241 -46.29 -15.33 12.19
CA SER A 241 -47.36 -16.28 11.82
C SER A 241 -47.46 -17.44 12.81
N ASN A 242 -47.23 -18.69 12.39
CA ASN A 242 -47.35 -19.89 13.23
C ASN A 242 -46.40 -19.96 14.44
N TYR A 243 -45.42 -19.07 14.54
CA TYR A 243 -44.53 -18.99 15.68
C TYR A 243 -44.89 -17.87 16.67
N ALA A 244 -45.82 -16.96 16.26
CA ALA A 244 -46.21 -15.85 17.13
C ALA A 244 -46.87 -16.36 18.43
N ASP A 245 -47.70 -17.41 18.36
CA ASP A 245 -48.33 -17.99 19.54
C ASP A 245 -47.29 -18.57 20.55
N PHE A 246 -46.24 -19.20 20.08
CA PHE A 246 -45.18 -19.70 20.95
C PHE A 246 -44.50 -18.54 21.71
N VAL A 247 -44.17 -17.45 21.02
CA VAL A 247 -43.53 -16.30 21.61
C VAL A 247 -44.49 -15.53 22.57
N SER A 248 -45.78 -15.43 22.20
CA SER A 248 -46.77 -14.68 22.97
C SER A 248 -47.12 -15.36 24.31
N ASN A 249 -46.88 -16.65 24.43
CA ASN A 249 -47.15 -17.41 25.68
C ASN A 249 -46.02 -17.34 26.71
N LEU A 250 -44.82 -16.83 26.32
CA LEU A 250 -43.66 -16.69 27.19
C LEU A 250 -43.90 -15.56 28.21
N LYS A 251 -43.31 -15.72 29.39
CA LYS A 251 -43.39 -14.77 30.49
C LYS A 251 -42.02 -14.46 31.04
N PRO A 252 -41.79 -13.27 31.60
CA PRO A 252 -40.54 -12.95 32.31
C PRO A 252 -40.25 -14.01 33.40
N GLY A 253 -39.04 -14.54 33.38
CA GLY A 253 -38.59 -15.60 34.26
C GLY A 253 -38.68 -17.02 33.65
N ASP A 254 -39.35 -17.23 32.54
CA ASP A 254 -39.37 -18.51 31.84
C ASP A 254 -37.96 -18.88 31.38
N GLU A 255 -37.62 -20.16 31.49
CA GLU A 255 -36.34 -20.68 30.96
C GLU A 255 -36.57 -21.32 29.62
N LEU A 256 -35.66 -21.02 28.68
CA LEU A 256 -35.64 -21.62 27.33
C LEU A 256 -34.31 -22.33 27.14
N THR A 257 -34.32 -23.47 26.45
CA THR A 257 -33.12 -24.15 26.00
C THR A 257 -33.01 -24.05 24.48
N PHE A 258 -31.95 -23.43 24.00
CA PHE A 258 -31.59 -23.35 22.61
C PHE A 258 -30.49 -24.38 22.29
N THR A 259 -30.66 -25.15 21.25
CA THR A 259 -29.67 -26.10 20.76
C THR A 259 -29.33 -25.78 19.32
N ALA A 260 -28.04 -25.60 19.03
CA ALA A 260 -27.52 -25.38 17.68
C ALA A 260 -26.48 -26.44 17.34
N ASN A 261 -26.76 -27.29 16.35
CA ASN A 261 -25.82 -28.30 15.89
C ASN A 261 -25.29 -27.94 14.50
N LEU A 262 -23.98 -27.74 14.41
CA LEU A 262 -23.24 -27.53 13.19
C LEU A 262 -22.58 -28.84 12.75
N VAL A 263 -22.83 -29.29 11.54
CA VAL A 263 -22.30 -30.53 11.00
C VAL A 263 -21.82 -30.37 9.55
N SER A 264 -20.86 -31.21 9.16
CA SER A 264 -20.44 -31.43 7.76
C SER A 264 -20.48 -32.91 7.49
N GLY A 265 -21.52 -33.38 6.74
CA GLY A 265 -21.84 -34.79 6.68
C GLY A 265 -22.12 -35.34 8.08
N ASP A 266 -21.40 -36.42 8.47
CA ASP A 266 -21.50 -37.03 9.81
C ASP A 266 -20.59 -36.36 10.86
N LYS A 267 -19.77 -35.35 10.47
CA LYS A 267 -18.80 -34.74 11.33
C LYS A 267 -19.47 -33.60 12.15
N ASN A 268 -19.38 -33.69 13.48
CA ASN A 268 -19.78 -32.63 14.39
C ASN A 268 -18.73 -31.52 14.41
N LEU A 269 -19.18 -30.28 14.25
CA LEU A 269 -18.36 -29.06 14.23
C LEU A 269 -18.78 -28.05 15.30
N ASN A 270 -19.42 -28.49 16.39
CA ASN A 270 -19.96 -27.58 17.43
C ASN A 270 -18.86 -26.82 18.21
N ASP A 271 -17.62 -27.27 18.13
CA ASP A 271 -16.45 -26.56 18.67
C ASP A 271 -15.89 -25.46 17.73
N ALA A 272 -16.56 -25.21 16.58
CA ALA A 272 -16.13 -24.21 15.65
C ALA A 272 -16.00 -22.83 16.31
N PHE A 273 -14.83 -22.24 16.15
CA PHE A 273 -14.50 -20.90 16.66
C PHE A 273 -14.61 -19.84 15.57
N THR A 274 -14.42 -20.27 14.33
CA THR A 274 -14.45 -19.45 13.11
C THR A 274 -15.28 -20.12 12.03
N GLN A 275 -16.17 -19.37 11.40
CA GLN A 275 -16.82 -19.77 10.17
C GLN A 275 -17.04 -18.56 9.25
N ALA A 276 -16.66 -18.69 7.98
CA ALA A 276 -16.96 -17.70 6.94
C ALA A 276 -17.39 -18.42 5.65
N GLY A 277 -18.34 -17.84 4.94
CA GLY A 277 -18.85 -18.41 3.70
C GLY A 277 -17.98 -18.12 2.50
N GLY A 278 -18.28 -18.83 1.42
CA GLY A 278 -17.74 -18.64 0.08
C GLY A 278 -18.48 -19.53 -0.91
N LEU A 279 -18.02 -19.58 -2.15
CA LEU A 279 -18.64 -20.42 -3.21
C LEU A 279 -17.78 -20.38 -4.47
N PRO A 280 -17.52 -21.53 -5.12
CA PRO A 280 -17.71 -22.92 -4.67
C PRO A 280 -16.47 -23.49 -3.97
N VAL A 281 -16.51 -24.80 -3.61
CA VAL A 281 -15.30 -25.62 -3.50
C VAL A 281 -14.69 -25.69 -4.90
N ILE A 282 -13.40 -25.35 -5.01
CA ILE A 282 -12.67 -25.33 -6.28
C ILE A 282 -11.62 -26.44 -6.38
N LEU A 283 -11.18 -26.95 -5.24
CA LEU A 283 -10.26 -28.07 -5.12
C LEU A 283 -10.78 -29.02 -4.05
N ASN A 284 -11.02 -30.27 -4.40
CA ASN A 284 -11.55 -31.28 -3.50
C ASN A 284 -10.69 -32.53 -3.54
N ASN A 285 -10.03 -32.90 -2.43
CA ASN A 285 -9.11 -34.00 -2.34
C ASN A 285 -8.06 -34.02 -3.47
N GLY A 286 -7.46 -32.88 -3.75
CA GLY A 286 -6.47 -32.68 -4.81
C GLY A 286 -7.05 -32.64 -6.24
N VAL A 287 -8.36 -32.76 -6.42
CA VAL A 287 -9.02 -32.71 -7.73
C VAL A 287 -9.64 -31.34 -7.97
N ILE A 288 -9.31 -30.71 -9.11
CA ILE A 288 -9.90 -29.44 -9.55
C ILE A 288 -11.38 -29.66 -9.92
N CYS A 289 -12.29 -28.93 -9.30
CA CYS A 289 -13.74 -29.04 -9.49
C CYS A 289 -14.45 -27.72 -9.69
N GLY A 290 -13.71 -26.63 -9.95
CA GLY A 290 -14.26 -25.29 -10.08
C GLY A 290 -15.22 -25.10 -11.25
N SER A 291 -14.99 -25.79 -12.36
CA SER A 291 -15.82 -25.74 -13.57
C SER A 291 -17.18 -26.43 -13.45
N GLU A 292 -17.35 -27.30 -12.45
CA GLU A 292 -18.62 -28.00 -12.19
C GLU A 292 -19.72 -27.07 -11.67
N VAL A 293 -19.32 -25.87 -11.19
CA VAL A 293 -20.26 -24.86 -10.71
C VAL A 293 -20.45 -23.81 -11.79
N ASP A 294 -21.50 -23.98 -12.59
CA ASP A 294 -21.81 -23.07 -13.69
C ASP A 294 -22.38 -21.75 -13.17
N THR A 295 -21.53 -20.79 -13.00
CA THR A 295 -21.91 -19.38 -12.96
C THR A 295 -21.00 -18.60 -13.91
N ASN A 296 -21.56 -17.80 -14.81
CA ASN A 296 -20.81 -16.93 -15.71
C ASN A 296 -19.74 -16.09 -14.97
N LEU A 297 -20.01 -15.75 -13.71
CA LEU A 297 -19.09 -15.00 -12.85
C LEU A 297 -17.81 -15.80 -12.56
N LEU A 298 -17.91 -17.12 -12.37
CA LEU A 298 -16.76 -17.98 -12.03
C LEU A 298 -15.93 -18.38 -13.24
N GLN A 299 -16.52 -18.37 -14.44
CA GLN A 299 -15.83 -18.65 -15.69
C GLN A 299 -15.06 -17.43 -16.23
N ALA A 300 -15.42 -16.21 -15.86
CA ALA A 300 -14.75 -15.01 -16.29
C ALA A 300 -13.44 -14.78 -15.53
N LEU A 301 -12.47 -14.15 -16.23
CA LEU A 301 -11.20 -13.74 -15.63
C LEU A 301 -11.42 -12.51 -14.74
N HIS A 302 -11.23 -12.68 -13.44
CA HIS A 302 -11.39 -11.63 -12.45
C HIS A 302 -10.30 -11.72 -11.38
N PRO A 303 -10.07 -10.64 -10.60
CA PRO A 303 -9.39 -10.77 -9.30
C PRO A 303 -10.12 -11.81 -8.46
N ARG A 304 -9.37 -12.68 -7.79
CA ARG A 304 -9.94 -13.77 -6.97
C ARG A 304 -9.27 -13.85 -5.62
N THR A 305 -10.03 -14.35 -4.65
CA THR A 305 -9.56 -14.70 -3.32
C THR A 305 -9.94 -16.15 -3.05
N ALA A 306 -9.03 -16.92 -2.46
CA ALA A 306 -9.26 -18.31 -2.07
C ALA A 306 -8.60 -18.63 -0.74
N ILE A 307 -9.17 -19.64 -0.06
CA ILE A 307 -8.58 -20.26 1.13
C ILE A 307 -8.59 -21.76 0.96
N GLY A 308 -7.54 -22.43 1.46
CA GLY A 308 -7.43 -23.88 1.38
C GLY A 308 -6.38 -24.42 2.33
N TYR A 309 -6.27 -25.75 2.42
CA TYR A 309 -5.33 -26.41 3.30
C TYR A 309 -4.70 -27.65 2.65
N SER A 310 -3.52 -28.03 3.17
CA SER A 310 -2.76 -29.22 2.74
C SER A 310 -3.49 -30.54 3.12
N GLU A 311 -3.12 -31.65 2.51
CA GLU A 311 -3.71 -32.98 2.74
C GLU A 311 -3.63 -33.40 4.21
N ASP A 312 -2.50 -33.15 4.87
CA ASP A 312 -2.25 -33.46 6.28
C ASP A 312 -2.86 -32.40 7.23
N LYS A 313 -3.48 -31.33 6.68
CA LYS A 313 -4.07 -30.21 7.41
C LYS A 313 -3.11 -29.44 8.31
N THR A 314 -1.81 -29.54 8.06
CA THR A 314 -0.79 -28.79 8.81
C THR A 314 -0.55 -27.40 8.26
N LYS A 315 -0.96 -27.13 7.01
CA LYS A 315 -0.76 -25.83 6.35
C LYS A 315 -2.07 -25.27 5.83
N LEU A 316 -2.27 -23.97 6.09
CA LEU A 316 -3.34 -23.17 5.50
C LEU A 316 -2.74 -22.21 4.47
N VAL A 317 -3.43 -22.05 3.35
CA VAL A 317 -3.06 -21.07 2.30
C VAL A 317 -4.17 -20.04 2.15
N MET A 318 -3.81 -18.77 2.28
CA MET A 318 -4.62 -17.60 1.99
C MET A 318 -4.11 -16.98 0.69
N LEU A 319 -4.87 -17.03 -0.41
CA LEU A 319 -4.39 -16.65 -1.74
C LEU A 319 -5.27 -15.58 -2.39
N VAL A 320 -4.60 -14.61 -3.03
CA VAL A 320 -5.23 -13.55 -3.84
C VAL A 320 -4.55 -13.49 -5.20
N VAL A 321 -5.34 -13.35 -6.26
CA VAL A 321 -4.88 -13.07 -7.62
C VAL A 321 -5.42 -11.71 -8.04
N ASP A 322 -4.53 -10.82 -8.50
CA ASP A 322 -4.93 -9.55 -9.09
C ASP A 322 -5.61 -9.73 -10.45
N GLY A 323 -6.35 -8.73 -10.88
CA GLY A 323 -7.00 -8.72 -12.20
C GLY A 323 -7.52 -7.34 -12.59
N ARG A 324 -8.08 -7.23 -13.79
CA ARG A 324 -8.65 -5.98 -14.36
C ARG A 324 -7.61 -4.86 -14.55
N GLY A 325 -6.34 -5.22 -14.69
CA GLY A 325 -5.23 -4.28 -14.88
C GLY A 325 -4.02 -4.97 -15.51
N GLN A 326 -2.84 -4.77 -14.95
CA GLN A 326 -1.60 -5.44 -15.39
C GLN A 326 -1.69 -6.97 -15.27
N SER A 327 -2.41 -7.47 -14.27
CA SER A 327 -2.78 -8.88 -14.14
C SER A 327 -4.14 -9.11 -14.79
N ALA A 328 -4.26 -10.18 -15.57
CA ALA A 328 -5.50 -10.53 -16.27
C ALA A 328 -6.62 -11.02 -15.33
N GLY A 329 -6.23 -11.57 -14.19
CA GLY A 329 -7.13 -12.33 -13.32
C GLY A 329 -7.28 -13.77 -13.77
N VAL A 330 -8.05 -14.54 -13.03
CA VAL A 330 -8.25 -15.99 -13.25
C VAL A 330 -9.71 -16.40 -13.16
N ASN A 331 -10.07 -17.49 -13.81
CA ASN A 331 -11.33 -18.21 -13.58
C ASN A 331 -11.19 -19.20 -12.41
N SER A 332 -12.23 -19.96 -12.11
CA SER A 332 -12.24 -20.90 -10.97
C SER A 332 -11.25 -22.06 -11.12
N ASP A 333 -11.07 -22.58 -12.34
CA ASP A 333 -10.16 -23.72 -12.59
C ASP A 333 -8.69 -23.27 -12.48
N ASP A 334 -8.37 -22.09 -12.97
CA ASP A 334 -7.03 -21.49 -12.80
C ASP A 334 -6.74 -21.20 -11.33
N LEU A 335 -7.74 -20.67 -10.59
CA LEU A 335 -7.62 -20.45 -9.16
C LEU A 335 -7.36 -21.75 -8.40
N ALA A 336 -8.07 -22.84 -8.76
CA ALA A 336 -7.86 -24.17 -8.18
C ALA A 336 -6.46 -24.71 -8.47
N ALA A 337 -5.97 -24.55 -9.71
CA ALA A 337 -4.61 -24.95 -10.08
C ALA A 337 -3.54 -24.16 -9.29
N LEU A 338 -3.76 -22.87 -9.05
CA LEU A 338 -2.87 -22.05 -8.22
C LEU A 338 -2.89 -22.49 -6.76
N MET A 339 -4.05 -22.83 -6.20
CA MET A 339 -4.17 -23.38 -4.85
C MET A 339 -3.46 -24.74 -4.72
N GLN A 340 -3.61 -25.63 -5.72
CA GLN A 340 -2.90 -26.89 -5.78
C GLN A 340 -1.37 -26.69 -5.84
N ARG A 341 -0.91 -25.74 -6.67
CA ARG A 341 0.51 -25.36 -6.74
C ARG A 341 1.03 -24.82 -5.40
N ALA A 342 0.21 -24.08 -4.65
CA ALA A 342 0.55 -23.58 -3.32
C ALA A 342 0.53 -24.65 -2.23
N GLY A 343 0.22 -25.92 -2.59
CA GLY A 343 0.26 -27.07 -1.69
C GLY A 343 -1.07 -27.46 -1.06
N CYS A 344 -2.20 -26.92 -1.55
CA CYS A 344 -3.52 -27.30 -1.06
C CYS A 344 -4.00 -28.63 -1.64
N ASN A 345 -4.74 -29.36 -0.82
CA ASN A 345 -5.53 -30.54 -1.19
C ASN A 345 -7.03 -30.22 -1.20
N GLN A 346 -7.45 -29.24 -0.42
CA GLN A 346 -8.82 -28.75 -0.33
C GLN A 346 -8.82 -27.22 -0.40
N ALA A 347 -9.70 -26.63 -1.22
CA ALA A 347 -9.81 -25.17 -1.33
C ALA A 347 -11.19 -24.71 -1.78
N MET A 348 -11.54 -23.46 -1.40
CA MET A 348 -12.75 -22.79 -1.84
C MET A 348 -12.46 -21.36 -2.32
N ASN A 349 -13.29 -20.88 -3.26
CA ASN A 349 -13.32 -19.50 -3.69
C ASN A 349 -14.09 -18.64 -2.67
N LEU A 350 -13.59 -17.45 -2.43
CA LEU A 350 -14.19 -16.41 -1.61
C LEU A 350 -14.67 -15.22 -2.49
N ASP A 351 -15.11 -14.12 -1.89
CA ASP A 351 -15.49 -12.95 -2.65
C ASP A 351 -14.30 -12.38 -3.43
N GLY A 352 -14.56 -12.04 -4.69
CA GLY A 352 -13.55 -11.64 -5.66
C GLY A 352 -13.70 -10.19 -6.13
N GLY A 353 -13.10 -9.91 -7.29
CA GLY A 353 -13.18 -8.59 -7.91
C GLY A 353 -12.53 -7.50 -7.09
N GLY A 354 -13.23 -6.39 -6.89
CA GLY A 354 -12.72 -5.27 -6.09
C GLY A 354 -12.54 -5.57 -4.60
N SER A 355 -13.13 -6.65 -4.09
CA SER A 355 -12.97 -7.10 -2.71
C SER A 355 -11.66 -7.84 -2.46
N SER A 356 -11.01 -8.38 -3.53
CA SER A 356 -9.79 -9.18 -3.40
C SER A 356 -8.65 -8.39 -2.78
N SER A 357 -8.27 -8.75 -1.56
CA SER A 357 -7.19 -8.10 -0.81
C SER A 357 -6.49 -9.08 0.12
N ILE A 358 -5.16 -8.98 0.19
CA ILE A 358 -4.31 -9.67 1.17
C ILE A 358 -3.46 -8.66 1.90
N TYR A 359 -3.53 -8.69 3.22
CA TYR A 359 -2.83 -7.79 4.13
C TYR A 359 -1.85 -8.55 5.01
N ILE A 360 -0.67 -7.96 5.22
CA ILE A 360 0.34 -8.43 6.16
C ILE A 360 0.71 -7.27 7.09
N ASP A 361 0.69 -7.50 8.39
CA ASP A 361 1.10 -6.47 9.36
C ASP A 361 2.56 -6.06 9.14
N LYS A 362 2.90 -4.79 9.46
CA LYS A 362 4.18 -4.13 9.20
C LYS A 362 4.52 -3.92 7.70
N ILE A 363 3.88 -4.66 6.77
CA ILE A 363 4.15 -4.55 5.33
C ILE A 363 2.99 -3.82 4.62
N GLY A 364 1.75 -4.10 5.03
CA GLY A 364 0.55 -3.51 4.41
C GLY A 364 -0.14 -4.45 3.42
N THR A 365 -1.02 -3.87 2.58
CA THR A 365 -1.72 -4.57 1.51
C THR A 365 -0.74 -5.00 0.44
N ARG A 366 -0.66 -6.31 0.17
CA ARG A 366 0.37 -6.91 -0.68
C ARG A 366 0.01 -6.90 -2.16
N ASN A 367 -1.27 -7.06 -2.47
CA ASN A 367 -1.76 -7.05 -3.85
C ASN A 367 -2.15 -5.63 -4.30
N LYS A 368 -2.49 -5.49 -5.58
CA LYS A 368 -2.99 -4.24 -6.16
C LYS A 368 -4.50 -4.35 -6.40
N PRO A 369 -5.33 -3.94 -5.43
CA PRO A 369 -6.79 -4.06 -5.55
C PRO A 369 -7.33 -3.36 -6.80
N SER A 370 -8.25 -4.00 -7.53
CA SER A 370 -8.76 -3.49 -8.81
C SER A 370 -9.59 -2.20 -8.69
N ASP A 371 -9.98 -1.81 -7.47
CA ASP A 371 -10.62 -0.52 -7.17
C ASP A 371 -9.62 0.63 -6.96
N GLY A 372 -8.31 0.37 -7.14
CA GLY A 372 -7.23 1.33 -6.89
C GLY A 372 -6.85 1.48 -5.41
N LYS A 373 -7.66 0.95 -4.50
CA LYS A 373 -7.44 0.89 -3.04
C LYS A 373 -8.15 -0.31 -2.44
N GLU A 374 -7.75 -0.70 -1.24
CA GLU A 374 -8.44 -1.72 -0.46
C GLU A 374 -9.92 -1.34 -0.25
N ARG A 375 -10.81 -2.29 -0.56
CA ARG A 375 -12.25 -2.12 -0.37
C ARG A 375 -12.65 -2.47 1.06
N ALA A 376 -13.51 -1.67 1.66
CA ALA A 376 -14.22 -2.06 2.87
C ALA A 376 -15.20 -3.21 2.56
N VAL A 377 -15.05 -4.36 3.25
CA VAL A 377 -15.77 -5.61 3.01
C VAL A 377 -16.56 -6.04 4.25
N GLY A 378 -17.54 -6.94 4.08
CA GLY A 378 -18.41 -7.39 5.16
C GLY A 378 -17.67 -8.22 6.22
N ASN A 379 -16.72 -9.05 5.81
CA ASN A 379 -15.90 -9.85 6.72
C ASN A 379 -14.55 -10.24 6.09
N GLY A 380 -13.64 -10.72 6.93
CA GLY A 380 -12.34 -11.26 6.55
C GLY A 380 -11.93 -12.47 7.37
N LEU A 381 -10.90 -13.18 6.87
CA LEU A 381 -10.22 -14.28 7.56
C LEU A 381 -8.79 -13.86 7.90
N TYR A 382 -8.35 -14.19 9.09
CA TYR A 382 -7.12 -13.69 9.70
C TYR A 382 -6.29 -14.82 10.31
N ALA A 383 -4.99 -14.81 10.08
CA ALA A 383 -4.03 -15.50 10.92
C ALA A 383 -3.70 -14.60 12.11
N VAL A 384 -3.84 -15.15 13.30
CA VAL A 384 -3.75 -14.43 14.57
C VAL A 384 -2.78 -15.13 15.50
N ALA A 385 -1.83 -14.39 16.06
CA ALA A 385 -0.87 -14.90 17.03
C ALA A 385 -1.29 -14.51 18.45
N SER A 386 -1.36 -15.50 19.35
CA SER A 386 -1.63 -15.32 20.77
C SER A 386 -0.32 -15.28 21.54
N CYS A 387 0.30 -14.10 21.64
CA CYS A 387 1.53 -13.86 22.39
C CYS A 387 1.59 -12.41 22.88
N PRO A 388 2.36 -12.11 23.95
CA PRO A 388 2.58 -10.73 24.37
C PRO A 388 3.26 -9.90 23.29
N THR A 389 2.94 -8.61 23.23
CA THR A 389 3.68 -7.64 22.42
C THR A 389 5.13 -7.57 22.90
N ASP A 390 6.04 -7.82 21.99
CA ASP A 390 7.48 -7.74 22.24
C ASP A 390 8.15 -7.15 21.00
N ASN A 391 8.75 -5.98 21.14
CA ASN A 391 9.46 -5.29 20.04
C ASN A 391 10.98 -5.49 20.13
N THR A 392 11.46 -6.45 20.93
CA THR A 392 12.87 -6.77 21.05
C THR A 392 13.28 -7.71 19.92
N PRO A 393 14.19 -7.33 19.04
CA PRO A 393 14.72 -8.23 18.03
C PRO A 393 15.49 -9.40 18.68
N VAL A 394 15.28 -10.59 18.16
CA VAL A 394 15.99 -11.81 18.58
C VAL A 394 16.61 -12.51 17.37
N THR A 395 15.88 -12.59 16.28
CA THR A 395 16.36 -13.18 15.03
C THR A 395 16.20 -12.20 13.88
N ILE A 396 17.06 -12.35 12.86
CA ILE A 396 17.03 -11.56 11.64
C ILE A 396 17.04 -12.47 10.42
N GLU A 397 16.44 -12.03 9.32
CA GLU A 397 16.49 -12.73 8.04
C GLU A 397 16.72 -11.76 6.90
N PHE A 398 17.54 -12.16 5.90
CA PHE A 398 17.56 -11.48 4.63
C PHE A 398 16.23 -11.66 3.91
N MET A 399 15.67 -10.59 3.41
CA MET A 399 14.45 -10.63 2.61
C MET A 399 14.65 -11.43 1.32
N THR A 400 15.82 -11.31 0.70
CA THR A 400 16.22 -12.05 -0.50
C THR A 400 17.05 -13.27 -0.11
N LYS A 401 16.83 -14.41 -0.77
CA LYS A 401 17.51 -15.68 -0.44
C LYS A 401 18.76 -15.95 -1.29
N VAL A 402 18.81 -15.39 -2.49
CA VAL A 402 19.95 -15.48 -3.44
C VAL A 402 20.12 -14.12 -4.11
N ILE A 403 21.33 -13.69 -4.30
CA ILE A 403 21.63 -12.39 -4.91
C ILE A 403 22.71 -12.57 -5.97
N SER A 404 22.46 -12.03 -7.17
CA SER A 404 23.45 -11.85 -8.22
C SER A 404 23.75 -10.35 -8.35
N LEU A 405 25.00 -9.96 -8.20
CA LEU A 405 25.46 -8.57 -8.19
C LEU A 405 26.56 -8.37 -9.23
N PRO A 406 26.60 -7.22 -9.90
CA PRO A 406 27.74 -6.86 -10.72
C PRO A 406 28.93 -6.44 -9.84
N ARG A 407 30.12 -6.71 -10.33
CA ARG A 407 31.36 -6.19 -9.75
C ARG A 407 31.34 -4.66 -9.73
N TYR A 408 31.93 -4.07 -8.72
CA TYR A 408 31.99 -2.63 -8.44
C TYR A 408 30.64 -2.00 -8.05
N SER A 409 29.61 -2.81 -7.80
CA SER A 409 28.33 -2.30 -7.30
C SER A 409 28.29 -2.24 -5.77
N TYR A 410 27.52 -1.28 -5.27
CA TYR A 410 27.08 -1.27 -3.88
C TYR A 410 25.81 -2.09 -3.70
N TYR A 411 25.74 -2.81 -2.59
CA TYR A 411 24.57 -3.53 -2.19
C TYR A 411 24.27 -3.36 -0.71
N THR A 412 23.10 -2.85 -0.39
CA THR A 412 22.55 -2.77 0.96
C THR A 412 21.40 -3.77 1.08
N PRO A 413 21.54 -4.85 1.84
CA PRO A 413 20.49 -5.83 1.97
C PRO A 413 19.31 -5.28 2.78
N VAL A 414 18.08 -5.72 2.41
CA VAL A 414 16.93 -5.57 3.25
C VAL A 414 16.91 -6.73 4.24
N VAL A 415 16.94 -6.40 5.54
CA VAL A 415 16.95 -7.37 6.63
C VAL A 415 15.72 -7.16 7.49
N TYR A 416 14.97 -8.24 7.70
CA TYR A 416 13.81 -8.26 8.58
C TYR A 416 14.24 -8.70 9.99
N ALA A 417 13.60 -8.15 11.02
CA ALA A 417 13.84 -8.54 12.40
C ALA A 417 12.56 -9.11 13.03
N TYR A 418 12.75 -10.16 13.83
CA TYR A 418 11.69 -10.88 14.50
C TYR A 418 11.96 -10.96 16.00
N ASN A 419 10.89 -10.91 16.79
CA ASN A 419 10.97 -11.16 18.22
C ASN A 419 11.06 -12.67 18.55
N LYS A 420 11.14 -13.00 19.84
CA LYS A 420 11.23 -14.39 20.34
C LYS A 420 10.02 -15.28 20.00
N TYR A 421 8.90 -14.69 19.62
CA TYR A 421 7.69 -15.42 19.19
C TYR A 421 7.64 -15.62 17.66
N GLY A 422 8.62 -15.09 16.91
CA GLY A 422 8.64 -15.11 15.45
C GLY A 422 7.75 -14.04 14.81
N MET A 423 7.24 -13.06 15.58
CA MET A 423 6.52 -11.93 15.03
C MET A 423 7.49 -11.00 14.29
N LEU A 424 7.12 -10.62 13.06
CA LEU A 424 7.83 -9.58 12.31
C LEU A 424 7.64 -8.23 13.02
N ILE A 425 8.75 -7.61 13.43
CA ILE A 425 8.73 -6.35 14.17
C ILE A 425 9.34 -5.19 13.37
N ASP A 426 10.27 -5.47 12.46
CA ASP A 426 10.92 -4.46 11.62
C ASP A 426 11.20 -5.03 10.23
N THR A 427 10.85 -4.29 9.18
CA THR A 427 11.02 -4.65 7.77
C THR A 427 12.22 -3.99 7.11
N ASP A 428 12.94 -3.14 7.82
CA ASP A 428 14.17 -2.47 7.37
C ASP A 428 15.16 -2.31 8.52
N PHE A 429 15.35 -3.40 9.27
CA PHE A 429 16.20 -3.41 10.45
C PHE A 429 17.66 -3.07 10.10
N LYS A 430 18.26 -2.16 10.86
CA LYS A 430 19.64 -1.68 10.67
C LYS A 430 20.57 -2.00 11.86
N GLY A 431 20.12 -2.80 12.81
CA GLY A 431 20.93 -3.17 13.99
C GLY A 431 21.93 -4.31 13.77
N TYR A 432 22.10 -4.77 12.54
CA TYR A 432 23.03 -5.84 12.17
C TYR A 432 24.40 -5.30 11.75
N THR A 433 25.38 -6.19 11.62
CA THR A 433 26.65 -5.97 10.92
C THR A 433 26.85 -7.05 9.87
N LEU A 434 27.36 -6.63 8.70
CA LEU A 434 27.70 -7.55 7.61
C LEU A 434 29.10 -8.09 7.76
N SER A 435 29.31 -9.30 7.25
CA SER A 435 30.64 -9.88 7.04
C SER A 435 30.67 -10.74 5.78
N CYS A 436 31.79 -10.69 5.06
CA CYS A 436 32.06 -11.50 3.87
C CYS A 436 33.58 -11.66 3.71
N ASP A 437 34.03 -12.48 2.74
CA ASP A 437 35.43 -12.62 2.41
C ASP A 437 35.99 -11.30 1.82
N ALA A 438 37.09 -10.78 2.33
CA ALA A 438 37.64 -9.47 1.97
C ALA A 438 38.15 -9.38 0.51
N ASP A 439 38.48 -10.52 -0.11
CA ASP A 439 38.83 -10.61 -1.54
C ASP A 439 37.62 -10.62 -2.46
N PHE A 440 36.42 -10.70 -1.88
CA PHE A 440 35.13 -10.76 -2.59
C PHE A 440 34.39 -9.44 -2.54
N ALA A 441 34.25 -8.85 -1.35
CA ALA A 441 33.63 -7.56 -1.15
C ALA A 441 34.16 -6.85 0.09
N THR A 442 34.09 -5.53 0.09
CA THR A 442 34.43 -4.68 1.25
C THR A 442 33.13 -4.24 1.94
N VAL A 443 33.06 -4.44 3.25
CA VAL A 443 31.93 -3.94 4.05
C VAL A 443 32.14 -2.45 4.31
N SER A 444 31.05 -1.67 4.20
CA SER A 444 31.04 -0.23 4.50
C SER A 444 31.36 0.06 5.97
N ASP A 445 31.79 1.28 6.27
CA ASP A 445 32.17 1.69 7.65
C ASP A 445 31.01 1.58 8.65
N ASP A 446 29.76 1.74 8.19
CA ASP A 446 28.55 1.56 9.00
C ASP A 446 28.15 0.08 9.19
N GLY A 447 28.83 -0.84 8.49
CA GLY A 447 28.54 -2.28 8.54
C GLY A 447 27.28 -2.73 7.82
N LEU A 448 26.60 -1.86 7.07
CA LEU A 448 25.26 -2.13 6.52
C LEU A 448 25.26 -2.45 5.03
N SER A 449 26.34 -2.18 4.31
CA SER A 449 26.46 -2.35 2.86
C SER A 449 27.73 -3.09 2.49
N ILE A 450 27.79 -3.63 1.29
CA ILE A 450 29.02 -4.17 0.69
C ILE A 450 29.31 -3.48 -0.63
N LEU A 451 30.60 -3.23 -0.91
CA LEU A 451 31.14 -2.89 -2.21
C LEU A 451 31.74 -4.16 -2.84
N CYS A 452 31.18 -4.62 -3.93
CA CYS A 452 31.61 -5.81 -4.65
C CYS A 452 32.93 -5.57 -5.37
N SER A 453 34.02 -6.23 -4.96
CA SER A 453 35.36 -6.05 -5.52
C SER A 453 35.91 -7.27 -6.26
N GLY A 454 35.50 -8.46 -5.84
CA GLY A 454 35.89 -9.74 -6.47
C GLY A 454 34.80 -10.28 -7.38
N THR A 455 34.96 -11.53 -7.80
CA THR A 455 33.96 -12.27 -8.59
C THR A 455 33.78 -13.70 -8.06
N GLY A 456 32.68 -14.34 -8.47
CA GLY A 456 32.33 -15.72 -8.09
C GLY A 456 31.29 -15.81 -6.99
N TYR A 457 31.19 -16.96 -6.33
CA TYR A 457 30.18 -17.24 -5.31
C TYR A 457 30.77 -17.21 -3.91
N ARG A 458 30.18 -16.46 -2.99
CA ARG A 458 30.55 -16.39 -1.58
C ARG A 458 29.33 -16.26 -0.70
N ALA A 459 29.54 -16.38 0.61
CA ALA A 459 28.55 -16.13 1.63
C ALA A 459 28.58 -14.69 2.10
N LEU A 460 27.40 -14.04 2.18
CA LEU A 460 27.21 -12.79 2.90
C LEU A 460 26.47 -13.11 4.20
N THR A 461 27.03 -12.72 5.33
CA THR A 461 26.46 -12.97 6.65
C THR A 461 26.06 -11.66 7.32
N ALA A 462 24.85 -11.61 7.86
CA ALA A 462 24.41 -10.56 8.77
C ALA A 462 24.35 -11.11 10.19
N THR A 463 24.90 -10.36 11.15
CA THR A 463 24.98 -10.75 12.56
C THR A 463 24.30 -9.70 13.44
N TYR A 464 23.47 -10.15 14.37
CA TYR A 464 22.85 -9.34 15.42
C TYR A 464 22.91 -10.10 16.75
N GLY A 465 23.64 -9.56 17.74
CA GLY A 465 23.93 -10.27 18.99
C GLY A 465 24.59 -11.63 18.74
N ASP A 466 24.02 -12.68 19.29
CA ASP A 466 24.47 -14.07 19.10
C ASP A 466 23.87 -14.75 17.86
N TYR A 467 22.99 -14.06 17.12
CA TYR A 467 22.31 -14.62 15.96
C TYR A 467 22.95 -14.18 14.65
N SER A 468 23.11 -15.12 13.73
CA SER A 468 23.64 -14.86 12.40
C SER A 468 22.76 -15.53 11.34
N THR A 469 22.54 -14.81 10.23
CA THR A 469 21.91 -15.36 9.03
C THR A 469 22.84 -15.18 7.83
N THR A 470 22.77 -16.09 6.88
CA THR A 470 23.69 -16.10 5.74
C THR A 470 22.95 -16.36 4.45
N ILE A 471 23.30 -15.61 3.41
CA ILE A 471 22.82 -15.84 2.04
C ILE A 471 24.00 -16.07 1.09
N PRO A 472 23.78 -16.86 0.02
CA PRO A 472 24.72 -16.94 -1.08
C PRO A 472 24.63 -15.66 -1.94
N VAL A 473 25.78 -15.14 -2.31
CA VAL A 473 25.95 -14.02 -3.21
C VAL A 473 26.84 -14.43 -4.36
N GLU A 474 26.40 -14.18 -5.58
CA GLU A 474 27.20 -14.26 -6.80
C GLU A 474 27.63 -12.85 -7.22
N ILE A 475 28.92 -12.63 -7.44
CA ILE A 475 29.42 -11.42 -8.08
C ILE A 475 29.98 -11.79 -9.43
N SER A 476 29.46 -11.15 -10.48
CA SER A 476 29.87 -11.38 -11.87
C SER A 476 30.44 -10.11 -12.49
N ASP A 477 31.39 -10.27 -13.40
CA ASP A 477 31.83 -9.17 -14.22
C ASP A 477 30.69 -8.70 -15.12
N ALA A 478 30.37 -7.41 -15.08
CA ALA A 478 29.40 -6.76 -15.95
C ALA A 478 29.93 -5.38 -16.32
N GLN A 479 29.82 -5.02 -17.58
CA GLN A 479 30.30 -3.73 -18.07
C GLN A 479 29.51 -2.59 -17.43
N PRO A 480 30.15 -1.65 -16.74
CA PRO A 480 29.51 -0.43 -16.28
C PRO A 480 29.07 0.45 -17.46
N ARG A 481 28.04 1.23 -17.25
CA ARG A 481 27.56 2.25 -18.18
C ARG A 481 26.96 3.41 -17.41
N PHE A 482 26.90 4.58 -18.03
CA PHE A 482 26.08 5.65 -17.49
C PHE A 482 24.61 5.27 -17.54
N ARG A 483 23.86 5.65 -16.50
CA ARG A 483 22.39 5.46 -16.51
C ARG A 483 21.75 6.32 -17.61
N LEU A 484 22.20 7.58 -17.75
CA LEU A 484 21.76 8.48 -18.81
C LEU A 484 22.72 8.44 -20.02
N THR A 485 22.18 8.65 -21.19
CA THR A 485 22.97 8.75 -22.44
C THR A 485 23.53 10.15 -22.69
N SER A 486 23.05 11.15 -21.97
CA SER A 486 23.53 12.53 -21.96
C SER A 486 23.10 13.25 -20.69
N ALA A 487 23.83 14.28 -20.28
CA ALA A 487 23.47 15.10 -19.13
C ALA A 487 23.22 16.56 -19.54
N LEU A 488 22.23 17.19 -18.89
CA LEU A 488 21.98 18.62 -18.95
C LEU A 488 22.37 19.23 -17.61
N VAL A 489 23.31 20.13 -17.62
CA VAL A 489 23.83 20.74 -16.40
C VAL A 489 23.79 22.26 -16.47
N ASP A 490 23.90 22.90 -15.32
CA ASP A 490 23.88 24.35 -15.16
C ASP A 490 24.92 24.75 -14.08
N PRO A 491 25.23 26.04 -13.96
CA PRO A 491 26.22 26.49 -12.98
C PRO A 491 25.66 26.65 -11.54
N PHE A 492 24.41 26.35 -11.30
CA PHE A 492 23.75 26.53 -10.00
C PHE A 492 23.61 25.21 -9.23
N ASN A 493 23.67 24.08 -9.93
CA ASN A 493 23.46 22.76 -9.37
C ASN A 493 24.52 21.78 -9.88
N ASP A 494 25.07 20.98 -8.98
CA ASP A 494 25.93 19.86 -9.37
C ASP A 494 25.06 18.69 -9.84
N TYR A 495 25.48 18.05 -10.92
CA TYR A 495 24.91 16.81 -11.41
C TYR A 495 25.80 15.63 -11.01
N LYS A 496 25.30 14.69 -10.24
CA LYS A 496 26.02 13.46 -9.95
C LYS A 496 25.77 12.45 -11.07
N ALA A 497 26.82 12.11 -11.82
CA ALA A 497 26.75 11.06 -12.84
C ALA A 497 26.50 9.72 -12.18
N GLU A 498 25.46 9.01 -12.61
CA GLU A 498 25.13 7.69 -12.11
C GLU A 498 25.67 6.62 -13.05
N LEU A 499 26.47 5.72 -12.49
CA LEU A 499 26.94 4.52 -13.15
C LEU A 499 26.14 3.32 -12.68
N ILE A 500 25.80 2.44 -13.62
CA ILE A 500 25.08 1.20 -13.36
C ILE A 500 25.73 0.05 -14.13
N SER A 501 25.60 -1.15 -13.59
CA SER A 501 25.84 -2.41 -14.29
C SER A 501 24.58 -3.27 -14.21
N THR A 502 24.31 -4.02 -15.30
CA THR A 502 23.07 -4.81 -15.41
C THR A 502 23.40 -6.29 -15.43
N ILE A 503 22.79 -7.05 -14.51
CA ILE A 503 22.80 -8.52 -14.51
C ILE A 503 21.36 -9.01 -14.52
N GLU A 504 21.03 -9.96 -15.40
CA GLU A 504 19.70 -10.55 -15.55
C GLU A 504 18.57 -9.51 -15.68
N GLY A 505 18.87 -8.38 -16.34
CA GLY A 505 17.92 -7.29 -16.55
C GLY A 505 17.68 -6.41 -15.30
N LYS A 506 18.48 -6.59 -14.23
CA LYS A 506 18.44 -5.75 -13.03
C LYS A 506 19.64 -4.82 -13.01
N ASP A 507 19.36 -3.53 -12.89
CA ASP A 507 20.38 -2.50 -12.73
C ASP A 507 20.83 -2.41 -11.27
N SER A 508 22.14 -2.35 -11.08
CA SER A 508 22.78 -2.11 -9.78
C SER A 508 23.70 -0.90 -9.89
N PRO A 509 23.70 0.02 -8.91
CA PRO A 509 24.57 1.18 -8.93
C PRO A 509 26.04 0.75 -8.78
N VAL A 510 26.90 1.37 -9.59
CA VAL A 510 28.36 1.21 -9.52
C VAL A 510 28.93 2.34 -8.67
N ASP A 511 29.93 2.02 -7.87
CA ASP A 511 30.61 3.02 -7.05
C ASP A 511 31.45 3.97 -7.93
N ASN A 512 31.09 5.23 -7.95
CA ASN A 512 31.79 6.27 -8.71
C ASN A 512 33.24 6.44 -8.29
N SER A 513 33.60 6.13 -7.05
CA SER A 513 34.98 6.28 -6.52
C SER A 513 35.97 5.28 -7.10
N VAL A 514 35.51 4.21 -7.77
CA VAL A 514 36.37 3.26 -8.45
C VAL A 514 36.87 3.75 -9.81
N MET A 515 36.26 4.85 -10.33
CA MET A 515 36.55 5.42 -11.64
C MET A 515 37.56 6.55 -11.57
N THR A 516 38.31 6.74 -12.64
CA THR A 516 39.09 7.96 -12.90
C THR A 516 38.27 8.88 -13.79
N TRP A 517 37.94 10.05 -13.27
CA TRP A 517 37.06 11.02 -13.94
C TRP A 517 37.86 12.12 -14.66
N SER A 518 37.40 12.55 -15.83
CA SER A 518 37.95 13.70 -16.55
C SER A 518 36.92 14.34 -17.47
N SER A 519 37.13 15.61 -17.82
CA SER A 519 36.35 16.35 -18.82
C SER A 519 37.21 16.67 -20.03
N GLU A 520 36.71 16.50 -21.24
CA GLU A 520 37.42 16.91 -22.48
C GLU A 520 37.65 18.42 -22.55
N ASP A 521 36.66 19.21 -22.08
CA ASP A 521 36.80 20.67 -21.94
C ASP A 521 36.35 21.14 -20.56
N ALA A 522 37.30 21.22 -19.65
CA ALA A 522 37.08 21.69 -18.29
C ALA A 522 36.72 23.20 -18.19
N THR A 523 36.74 23.94 -19.28
CA THR A 523 36.21 25.33 -19.30
C THR A 523 34.71 25.39 -19.50
N ILE A 524 34.09 24.32 -20.00
CA ILE A 524 32.65 24.18 -20.18
C ILE A 524 32.01 23.49 -18.97
N ALA A 525 32.55 22.35 -18.57
CA ALA A 525 32.13 21.64 -17.36
C ALA A 525 33.31 20.93 -16.70
N THR A 526 33.33 20.89 -15.37
CA THR A 526 34.26 20.09 -14.57
C THR A 526 33.59 18.87 -13.98
N VAL A 527 34.40 17.87 -13.60
CA VAL A 527 33.93 16.70 -12.87
C VAL A 527 34.91 16.40 -11.72
N ASP A 528 34.38 16.02 -10.57
CA ASP A 528 35.21 15.60 -9.43
C ASP A 528 35.43 14.08 -9.39
N GLU A 529 36.18 13.59 -8.40
CA GLU A 529 36.52 12.17 -8.19
C GLU A 529 35.30 11.28 -7.83
N LEU A 530 34.18 11.88 -7.47
CA LEU A 530 32.93 11.21 -7.16
C LEU A 530 31.91 11.30 -8.32
N GLY A 531 32.32 11.87 -9.47
CA GLY A 531 31.48 12.02 -10.63
C GLY A 531 30.45 13.14 -10.54
N ASN A 532 30.66 14.14 -9.65
CA ASN A 532 29.83 15.34 -9.62
C ASN A 532 30.28 16.27 -10.74
N ILE A 533 29.36 16.59 -11.65
CA ILE A 533 29.59 17.43 -12.84
C ILE A 533 29.04 18.82 -12.55
N HIS A 534 29.86 19.84 -12.71
CA HIS A 534 29.54 21.26 -12.55
C HIS A 534 29.66 22.00 -13.86
N GLY A 535 28.57 22.64 -14.30
CA GLY A 535 28.55 23.47 -15.52
C GLY A 535 29.17 24.85 -15.25
N LEU A 536 29.99 25.34 -16.19
CA LEU A 536 30.66 26.64 -16.05
C LEU A 536 30.23 27.63 -17.11
N LYS A 537 30.06 27.18 -18.34
CA LYS A 537 29.82 28.04 -19.52
C LYS A 537 28.95 27.30 -20.53
N ASP A 538 28.07 28.04 -21.22
CA ASP A 538 27.31 27.49 -22.34
C ASP A 538 28.20 26.71 -23.31
N GLY A 539 27.80 25.52 -23.65
CA GLY A 539 28.53 24.68 -24.58
C GLY A 539 28.25 23.18 -24.38
N GLU A 540 29.02 22.39 -25.11
CA GLU A 540 28.96 20.94 -25.03
C GLU A 540 30.38 20.39 -24.80
N THR A 541 30.48 19.36 -23.94
CA THR A 541 31.72 18.64 -23.65
C THR A 541 31.40 17.18 -23.38
N THR A 542 32.42 16.34 -23.23
CA THR A 542 32.29 14.95 -22.85
C THR A 542 32.98 14.70 -21.50
N ILE A 543 32.27 14.03 -20.62
CA ILE A 543 32.84 13.51 -19.36
C ILE A 543 33.23 12.05 -19.58
N HIS A 544 34.43 11.70 -19.13
CA HIS A 544 35.01 10.36 -19.14
C HIS A 544 35.02 9.77 -17.73
N ALA A 545 34.65 8.49 -17.63
CA ALA A 545 34.81 7.65 -16.45
C ALA A 545 35.60 6.39 -16.83
N VAL A 546 36.86 6.28 -16.39
CA VAL A 546 37.79 5.23 -16.79
C VAL A 546 38.02 4.23 -15.65
N LEU A 547 37.84 2.94 -15.93
CA LEU A 547 38.12 1.84 -15.03
C LEU A 547 38.82 0.69 -15.80
N GLY A 548 40.12 0.51 -15.65
CA GLY A 548 40.91 -0.50 -16.38
C GLY A 548 40.84 -0.29 -17.90
N GLU A 549 40.17 -1.21 -18.62
CA GLU A 549 40.00 -1.14 -20.07
C GLU A 549 38.72 -0.37 -20.46
N PHE A 550 37.85 -0.06 -19.51
CA PHE A 550 36.58 0.65 -19.77
C PHE A 550 36.84 2.17 -19.79
N ASP A 551 36.50 2.81 -20.89
CA ASP A 551 36.40 4.26 -20.99
C ASP A 551 34.97 4.60 -21.37
N LEU A 552 34.22 5.04 -20.35
CA LEU A 552 32.80 5.39 -20.49
C LEU A 552 32.68 6.88 -20.77
N THR A 553 31.86 7.24 -21.73
CA THR A 553 31.68 8.63 -22.15
C THR A 553 30.25 9.10 -21.91
N LEU A 554 30.10 10.31 -21.36
CA LEU A 554 28.82 10.98 -21.14
C LEU A 554 28.88 12.35 -21.83
N PRO A 555 28.15 12.55 -22.93
CA PRO A 555 27.93 13.87 -23.52
C PRO A 555 27.23 14.78 -22.53
N VAL A 556 27.78 15.95 -22.29
CA VAL A 556 27.26 16.97 -21.37
C VAL A 556 26.99 18.26 -22.12
N LYS A 557 25.77 18.74 -22.02
CA LYS A 557 25.40 20.08 -22.45
C LYS A 557 25.25 21.00 -21.24
N VAL A 558 25.88 22.16 -21.28
CA VAL A 558 25.72 23.21 -20.27
C VAL A 558 24.83 24.30 -20.83
N GLU A 559 23.82 24.70 -20.08
CA GLU A 559 23.02 25.89 -20.36
C GLU A 559 23.04 26.82 -19.14
N VAL A 560 23.49 28.06 -19.36
CA VAL A 560 23.54 29.09 -18.33
C VAL A 560 22.31 29.97 -18.46
N PRO A 561 21.32 29.87 -17.56
CA PRO A 561 20.18 30.78 -17.57
C PRO A 561 20.62 32.21 -17.38
N THR A 562 20.14 33.11 -18.24
CA THR A 562 20.48 34.53 -18.23
C THR A 562 19.38 35.41 -17.67
N THR A 563 18.17 34.89 -17.46
CA THR A 563 17.01 35.59 -16.95
C THR A 563 16.38 34.85 -15.79
N ARG A 564 15.91 35.56 -14.78
CA ARG A 564 15.24 34.98 -13.61
C ARG A 564 13.98 34.25 -13.96
N TYR A 565 13.24 34.70 -14.95
CA TYR A 565 12.02 34.05 -15.43
C TYR A 565 12.21 33.65 -16.88
N LYS A 566 12.02 32.36 -17.16
CA LYS A 566 12.07 31.80 -18.51
C LYS A 566 10.72 31.12 -18.77
N SER A 567 10.01 31.56 -19.84
CA SER A 567 8.73 30.94 -20.18
C SER A 567 8.86 29.43 -20.30
N LEU A 568 7.98 28.69 -19.62
CA LEU A 568 7.98 27.21 -19.67
C LEU A 568 7.63 26.72 -21.08
N PHE A 569 6.76 27.44 -21.79
CA PHE A 569 6.35 27.03 -23.12
C PHE A 569 7.21 27.66 -24.25
N GLY A 570 7.86 28.79 -24.01
CA GLY A 570 8.66 29.45 -25.04
C GLY A 570 7.88 29.61 -26.34
N ASP A 571 8.48 29.18 -27.44
CA ASP A 571 7.88 29.20 -28.79
C ASP A 571 7.05 27.96 -29.12
N ALA A 572 6.98 26.97 -28.20
CA ALA A 572 6.27 25.71 -28.42
C ALA A 572 4.77 25.95 -28.74
N GLU A 573 4.23 25.13 -29.62
CA GLU A 573 2.80 25.12 -29.91
C GLU A 573 2.02 24.52 -28.73
N LEU A 574 0.86 25.12 -28.47
CA LEU A 574 -0.05 24.64 -27.45
C LEU A 574 -1.29 24.03 -28.10
N THR A 575 -1.68 22.88 -27.63
CA THR A 575 -2.92 22.22 -28.03
C THR A 575 -3.83 22.04 -26.81
N LEU A 576 -5.16 22.06 -27.03
CA LEU A 576 -6.15 21.94 -25.97
C LEU A 576 -6.16 20.52 -25.38
N ALA A 577 -5.87 20.43 -24.09
CA ALA A 577 -6.14 19.24 -23.27
C ALA A 577 -7.54 19.35 -22.67
N LYS A 578 -8.41 18.35 -22.87
CA LYS A 578 -9.79 18.44 -22.39
C LYS A 578 -10.43 17.11 -22.06
N SER A 579 -11.36 17.12 -21.10
CA SER A 579 -12.30 16.04 -20.82
C SER A 579 -13.64 16.65 -20.42
N ALA A 580 -14.74 16.08 -20.88
CA ALA A 580 -16.11 16.47 -20.56
C ALA A 580 -16.45 17.95 -20.88
N LEU A 581 -15.86 18.49 -21.94
CA LEU A 581 -16.18 19.82 -22.49
C LEU A 581 -17.04 19.68 -23.77
N LYS A 582 -17.83 20.71 -24.08
CA LYS A 582 -18.60 20.78 -25.34
C LYS A 582 -17.69 21.01 -26.53
N SER A 583 -18.19 20.76 -27.75
CA SER A 583 -17.54 21.19 -28.99
C SER A 583 -17.42 22.71 -29.02
N GLY A 584 -16.28 23.21 -29.52
CA GLY A 584 -16.00 24.64 -29.54
C GLY A 584 -15.15 25.17 -28.40
N ALA A 585 -14.69 24.30 -27.46
CA ALA A 585 -13.65 24.67 -26.54
C ALA A 585 -12.34 24.97 -27.27
N THR A 586 -11.67 26.06 -26.91
CA THR A 586 -10.45 26.56 -27.57
C THR A 586 -9.35 26.84 -26.57
N ILE A 587 -8.11 26.80 -27.08
CA ILE A 587 -6.92 27.36 -26.44
C ILE A 587 -6.33 28.43 -27.35
N THR A 588 -5.99 29.57 -26.79
CA THR A 588 -5.34 30.65 -27.49
C THR A 588 -4.03 30.99 -26.79
N LYS A 589 -2.89 30.78 -27.44
CA LYS A 589 -1.56 31.15 -26.93
C LYS A 589 -1.47 32.68 -26.86
N THR A 590 -0.92 33.17 -25.73
CA THR A 590 -0.58 34.59 -25.52
C THR A 590 0.94 34.74 -25.44
N ALA A 591 1.45 35.96 -25.27
CA ALA A 591 2.90 36.21 -25.24
C ALA A 591 3.63 35.36 -24.15
N ASN A 592 3.03 35.22 -22.94
CA ASN A 592 3.68 34.54 -21.83
C ASN A 592 2.79 33.44 -21.20
N GLY A 593 1.71 33.02 -21.90
CA GLY A 593 0.78 32.03 -21.36
C GLY A 593 -0.29 31.64 -22.38
N PHE A 594 -1.53 31.47 -21.93
CA PHE A 594 -2.65 31.06 -22.76
C PHE A 594 -4.01 31.35 -22.12
N ASP A 595 -5.02 31.47 -23.00
CA ASP A 595 -6.43 31.53 -22.61
C ASP A 595 -7.13 30.22 -22.97
N LEU A 596 -8.00 29.74 -22.10
CA LEU A 596 -8.91 28.61 -22.33
C LEU A 596 -10.36 29.12 -22.31
N ASP A 597 -11.07 28.99 -23.42
CA ASP A 597 -12.49 29.29 -23.51
C ASP A 597 -13.26 27.98 -23.73
N PHE A 598 -14.22 27.67 -22.83
CA PHE A 598 -14.90 26.39 -22.89
C PHE A 598 -16.29 26.40 -22.23
N SER A 599 -17.12 25.42 -22.64
CA SER A 599 -18.38 25.11 -21.97
C SER A 599 -18.36 23.66 -21.46
N ILE A 600 -18.92 23.42 -20.28
CA ILE A 600 -18.95 22.12 -19.62
C ILE A 600 -20.04 21.23 -20.25
N SER A 601 -19.72 19.99 -20.59
CA SER A 601 -20.71 18.99 -21.04
C SER A 601 -21.18 18.06 -19.92
N SER A 602 -20.32 17.76 -18.95
CA SER A 602 -20.59 16.90 -17.79
C SER A 602 -19.73 17.34 -16.61
N ASN A 603 -20.23 17.16 -15.40
CA ASN A 603 -19.49 17.49 -14.16
C ASN A 603 -18.61 16.33 -13.64
N ARG A 604 -18.44 15.24 -14.40
CA ARG A 604 -17.61 14.10 -13.98
C ARG A 604 -16.31 14.05 -14.75
N GLY A 605 -15.19 14.10 -14.02
CA GLY A 605 -13.85 14.00 -14.61
C GLY A 605 -13.53 15.13 -15.57
N THR A 606 -14.10 16.34 -15.35
CA THR A 606 -13.98 17.49 -16.22
C THR A 606 -12.66 18.19 -16.00
N TYR A 607 -11.94 18.45 -17.10
CA TYR A 607 -10.78 19.33 -17.08
C TYR A 607 -10.62 20.08 -18.42
N ALA A 608 -9.96 21.24 -18.33
CA ALA A 608 -9.41 22.02 -19.42
C ALA A 608 -7.93 22.29 -19.15
N GLY A 609 -7.10 22.36 -20.19
CA GLY A 609 -5.68 22.62 -20.02
C GLY A 609 -4.93 22.76 -21.33
N ALA A 610 -3.62 22.88 -21.24
CA ALA A 610 -2.69 22.98 -22.36
C ALA A 610 -1.83 21.72 -22.47
N LYS A 611 -1.61 21.22 -23.68
CA LYS A 611 -0.60 20.23 -24.01
C LYS A 611 0.52 20.88 -24.78
N THR A 612 1.74 20.46 -24.52
CA THR A 612 2.95 20.93 -25.17
C THR A 612 4.01 19.84 -25.12
N ASP A 613 5.14 20.09 -25.76
CA ASP A 613 6.33 19.27 -25.71
C ASP A 613 7.55 20.21 -25.56
N VAL A 614 7.98 20.39 -24.30
CA VAL A 614 9.04 21.32 -23.94
C VAL A 614 10.06 20.65 -23.04
N ASN A 615 11.33 20.70 -23.43
CA ASN A 615 12.43 20.25 -22.59
C ASN A 615 12.84 21.33 -21.61
N THR A 616 13.13 20.92 -20.37
CA THR A 616 13.74 21.80 -19.36
C THR A 616 15.25 21.60 -19.40
N PHE A 617 15.99 22.67 -19.73
CA PHE A 617 17.46 22.61 -19.85
C PHE A 617 18.15 22.78 -18.50
N ALA A 618 18.16 23.98 -17.93
CA ALA A 618 18.69 24.18 -16.59
C ALA A 618 17.63 23.84 -15.54
N LEU A 619 18.05 23.30 -14.40
CA LEU A 619 17.13 22.96 -13.33
C LEU A 619 16.57 24.22 -12.67
N PRO A 620 15.26 24.54 -12.80
CA PRO A 620 14.68 25.69 -12.13
C PRO A 620 14.48 25.41 -10.64
N ASP A 621 14.39 26.47 -9.82
CA ASP A 621 14.02 26.37 -8.41
C ASP A 621 12.52 26.03 -8.24
N SER A 622 11.71 26.56 -9.16
CA SER A 622 10.25 26.40 -9.14
C SER A 622 9.61 26.70 -10.48
N ILE A 623 8.36 26.32 -10.63
CA ILE A 623 7.47 26.77 -11.71
C ILE A 623 6.54 27.85 -11.14
N ARG A 624 6.54 29.03 -11.76
CA ARG A 624 5.61 30.12 -11.44
C ARG A 624 4.42 30.08 -12.40
N MET A 625 3.22 30.28 -11.89
CA MET A 625 2.01 30.44 -12.69
C MET A 625 1.20 31.63 -12.22
N THR A 626 0.94 32.57 -13.11
CA THR A 626 -0.01 33.67 -12.89
C THR A 626 -1.30 33.31 -13.62
N ILE A 627 -2.39 33.12 -12.86
CA ILE A 627 -3.67 32.64 -13.39
C ILE A 627 -4.86 33.44 -12.88
N ASN A 628 -5.81 33.72 -13.77
CA ASN A 628 -7.16 34.16 -13.44
C ASN A 628 -8.12 33.02 -13.80
N PRO A 629 -8.80 32.41 -12.82
CA PRO A 629 -9.72 31.28 -13.07
C PRO A 629 -11.02 31.71 -13.73
N GLY A 630 -11.29 33.03 -13.83
CA GLY A 630 -12.58 33.54 -14.22
C GLY A 630 -13.68 33.03 -13.29
N THR A 631 -14.75 32.48 -13.85
CA THR A 631 -15.84 31.82 -13.10
C THR A 631 -15.65 30.31 -12.96
N ALA A 632 -14.48 29.77 -13.36
CA ALA A 632 -14.19 28.33 -13.26
C ALA A 632 -13.86 27.94 -11.81
N ILE A 633 -14.50 26.88 -11.30
CA ILE A 633 -14.20 26.29 -10.00
C ILE A 633 -13.11 25.24 -10.19
N ILE A 634 -11.86 25.64 -10.04
CA ILE A 634 -10.70 24.75 -10.18
C ILE A 634 -10.49 24.04 -8.84
N THR A 635 -10.48 22.69 -8.87
CA THR A 635 -10.28 21.86 -7.68
C THR A 635 -8.85 21.36 -7.53
N LYS A 636 -8.13 21.22 -8.65
CA LYS A 636 -6.71 20.82 -8.67
C LYS A 636 -6.04 21.23 -9.97
N VAL A 637 -4.74 21.46 -9.89
CA VAL A 637 -3.83 21.67 -11.02
C VAL A 637 -2.95 20.41 -11.16
N VAL A 638 -2.86 19.87 -12.36
CA VAL A 638 -2.05 18.69 -12.62
C VAL A 638 -1.03 19.02 -13.71
N PHE A 639 0.25 18.96 -13.35
CA PHE A 639 1.35 18.97 -14.31
C PHE A 639 1.57 17.57 -14.87
N SER A 640 1.88 17.47 -16.15
CA SER A 640 2.34 16.25 -16.79
C SER A 640 3.69 16.45 -17.45
N TYR A 641 4.56 15.47 -17.29
CA TYR A 641 5.85 15.45 -17.95
C TYR A 641 6.27 14.02 -18.29
N VAL A 642 7.18 13.89 -19.26
CA VAL A 642 7.86 12.64 -19.57
C VAL A 642 9.27 12.72 -19.01
N ASN A 643 9.64 11.75 -18.17
CA ASN A 643 10.99 11.67 -17.64
C ASN A 643 11.97 11.04 -18.68
N TYR A 644 13.24 11.01 -18.36
CA TYR A 644 14.28 10.46 -19.23
C TYR A 644 14.06 8.98 -19.62
N GLU A 645 13.30 8.22 -18.83
CA GLU A 645 12.91 6.84 -19.14
C GLU A 645 11.73 6.73 -20.10
N GLY A 646 11.19 7.85 -20.58
CA GLY A 646 10.01 7.90 -21.44
C GLY A 646 8.68 7.67 -20.71
N ARG A 647 8.68 7.69 -19.38
CA ARG A 647 7.46 7.52 -18.57
C ARG A 647 6.74 8.85 -18.36
N THR A 648 5.42 8.84 -18.59
CA THR A 648 4.59 10.00 -18.23
C THR A 648 4.30 10.00 -16.74
N VAL A 649 4.64 11.12 -16.09
CA VAL A 649 4.40 11.38 -14.67
C VAL A 649 3.37 12.49 -14.54
N TYR A 650 2.46 12.37 -13.55
CA TYR A 650 1.44 13.34 -13.23
C TYR A 650 1.61 13.82 -11.79
N VAL A 651 1.77 15.14 -11.60
CA VAL A 651 1.92 15.76 -10.28
C VAL A 651 0.73 16.65 -10.01
N THR A 652 0.10 16.47 -8.87
CA THR A 652 -1.16 17.14 -8.51
C THR A 652 -0.97 18.12 -7.37
N PHE A 653 -1.44 19.36 -7.57
CA PHE A 653 -1.54 20.38 -6.56
C PHE A 653 -2.99 20.82 -6.37
N THR A 654 -3.33 21.28 -5.19
CA THR A 654 -4.68 21.73 -4.82
C THR A 654 -4.67 23.17 -4.29
N PRO A 655 -4.23 24.15 -5.10
CA PRO A 655 -4.24 25.55 -4.68
C PRO A 655 -5.69 26.06 -4.57
N GLU A 656 -5.89 27.05 -3.71
CA GLU A 656 -7.17 27.75 -3.57
C GLU A 656 -7.29 28.86 -4.61
N PHE A 657 -8.47 28.98 -5.21
CA PHE A 657 -8.80 30.00 -6.21
C PHE A 657 -10.03 30.79 -5.78
N THR A 658 -9.98 32.11 -6.01
CA THR A 658 -11.14 32.99 -5.87
C THR A 658 -11.62 33.40 -7.25
N GLU A 659 -12.95 33.36 -7.45
CA GLU A 659 -13.58 33.72 -8.71
C GLU A 659 -13.14 35.11 -9.20
N ASN A 660 -12.83 35.21 -10.50
CA ASN A 660 -12.37 36.45 -11.19
C ASN A 660 -11.14 37.14 -10.55
N THR A 661 -10.39 36.43 -9.69
CA THR A 661 -9.22 36.99 -9.01
C THR A 661 -7.95 36.38 -9.59
N THR A 662 -7.03 37.25 -10.05
CA THR A 662 -5.71 36.81 -10.49
C THR A 662 -4.85 36.44 -9.31
N VAL A 663 -4.22 35.23 -9.34
CA VAL A 663 -3.29 34.73 -8.32
C VAL A 663 -1.96 34.36 -8.93
N ASP A 664 -0.89 34.58 -8.19
CA ASP A 664 0.44 34.08 -8.48
C ASP A 664 0.71 32.84 -7.63
N LEU A 665 0.98 31.72 -8.28
CA LEU A 665 1.30 30.45 -7.65
C LEU A 665 2.76 30.09 -7.94
N LEU A 666 3.41 29.50 -6.96
CA LEU A 666 4.77 29.00 -7.06
C LEU A 666 4.77 27.51 -6.69
N PHE A 667 5.23 26.67 -7.58
CA PHE A 667 5.33 25.23 -7.39
C PHE A 667 6.83 24.86 -7.30
N PRO A 668 7.36 24.54 -6.10
CA PRO A 668 8.75 24.15 -5.94
C PRO A 668 9.08 22.95 -6.83
N ILE A 669 10.21 22.98 -7.53
CA ILE A 669 10.59 21.88 -8.42
C ILE A 669 10.77 20.56 -7.65
N SER A 670 11.19 20.63 -6.38
CA SER A 670 11.32 19.46 -5.50
C SER A 670 10.00 18.75 -5.18
N GLU A 671 8.86 19.42 -5.39
CA GLU A 671 7.54 18.80 -5.27
C GLU A 671 7.06 18.20 -6.61
N ILE A 672 7.75 18.50 -7.69
CA ILE A 672 7.43 18.01 -9.05
C ILE A 672 8.32 16.81 -9.39
N ILE A 673 9.62 16.88 -9.08
CA ILE A 673 10.59 15.83 -9.39
C ILE A 673 11.46 15.55 -8.16
N ASP A 674 12.01 14.34 -8.08
CA ASP A 674 13.10 14.04 -7.14
C ASP A 674 14.41 14.64 -7.67
N ILE A 675 14.78 15.80 -7.14
CA ILE A 675 16.00 16.52 -7.53
C ILE A 675 17.27 15.92 -6.93
N GLN A 676 17.16 15.05 -5.96
CA GLN A 676 18.32 14.46 -5.28
C GLN A 676 19.07 13.49 -6.20
N SER A 677 18.34 12.61 -6.89
CA SER A 677 18.92 11.66 -7.82
C SER A 677 19.20 12.23 -9.21
N ARG A 678 18.56 13.32 -9.58
CA ARG A 678 18.57 13.85 -10.97
C ARG A 678 18.14 12.83 -12.04
N GLU A 679 17.63 11.68 -11.61
CA GLU A 679 17.15 10.61 -12.51
C GLU A 679 16.01 11.05 -13.42
N ASN A 680 15.32 12.11 -13.05
CA ASN A 680 14.21 12.64 -13.81
C ASN A 680 14.64 13.75 -14.82
N PHE A 681 15.92 14.11 -14.89
CA PHE A 681 16.42 15.12 -15.80
C PHE A 681 17.23 14.51 -16.97
N PRO A 682 17.05 15.00 -18.21
CA PRO A 682 16.10 16.03 -18.64
C PRO A 682 14.65 15.56 -18.57
N ILE A 683 13.74 16.45 -18.19
CA ILE A 683 12.30 16.23 -18.26
C ILE A 683 11.69 16.93 -19.48
N ASN A 684 10.62 16.35 -19.99
CA ASN A 684 9.86 16.95 -21.08
C ASN A 684 8.45 17.27 -20.57
N PHE A 685 8.18 18.56 -20.32
CA PHE A 685 6.85 18.99 -19.91
C PHE A 685 5.86 18.80 -21.04
N THR A 686 4.81 18.00 -20.78
CA THR A 686 3.79 17.64 -21.77
C THR A 686 2.46 18.33 -21.54
N GLY A 687 2.26 19.00 -20.39
CA GLY A 687 1.06 19.79 -20.20
C GLY A 687 0.72 20.16 -18.77
N ILE A 688 -0.35 20.95 -18.69
CA ILE A 688 -0.98 21.37 -17.44
C ILE A 688 -2.49 21.27 -17.60
N ASN A 689 -3.17 20.67 -16.61
CA ASN A 689 -4.60 20.47 -16.61
C ASN A 689 -5.24 21.07 -15.35
N PHE A 690 -6.33 21.83 -15.53
CA PHE A 690 -7.16 22.36 -14.48
C PHE A 690 -8.42 21.50 -14.34
N TYR A 691 -8.55 20.77 -13.25
CA TYR A 691 -9.73 19.95 -12.97
C TYR A 691 -10.83 20.81 -12.37
N LEU A 692 -12.05 20.63 -12.85
CA LEU A 692 -13.16 21.56 -12.66
C LEU A 692 -14.33 20.87 -11.92
N ASN A 693 -15.03 21.66 -11.09
CA ASN A 693 -16.26 21.23 -10.40
C ASN A 693 -17.44 22.20 -10.71
N ASN A 694 -17.56 22.63 -11.96
CA ASN A 694 -18.66 23.47 -12.41
C ASN A 694 -19.83 22.63 -12.90
N ALA A 695 -21.02 23.21 -12.87
CA ALA A 695 -22.24 22.58 -13.40
C ALA A 695 -22.17 22.38 -14.91
N ALA A 696 -22.84 21.36 -15.41
CA ALA A 696 -23.00 21.15 -16.85
C ALA A 696 -23.72 22.34 -17.52
N SER A 697 -23.37 22.59 -18.78
CA SER A 697 -23.90 23.71 -19.60
C SER A 697 -23.50 25.12 -19.15
N THR A 698 -22.52 25.27 -18.26
CA THR A 698 -21.93 26.58 -17.95
C THR A 698 -20.74 26.85 -18.87
N THR A 699 -20.45 28.13 -19.11
CA THR A 699 -19.35 28.61 -19.97
C THR A 699 -18.35 29.38 -19.13
N HIS A 700 -17.06 29.14 -19.34
CA HIS A 700 -15.99 29.67 -18.52
C HIS A 700 -14.80 30.06 -19.39
N LYS A 701 -14.01 31.01 -18.87
CA LYS A 701 -12.70 31.35 -19.36
C LYS A 701 -11.69 31.22 -18.24
N ILE A 702 -10.53 30.61 -18.50
CA ILE A 702 -9.36 30.60 -17.66
C ILE A 702 -8.24 31.31 -18.40
N SER A 703 -7.59 32.27 -17.77
CA SER A 703 -6.46 33.02 -18.36
C SER A 703 -5.20 32.77 -17.56
N VAL A 704 -4.22 32.11 -18.16
CA VAL A 704 -2.86 31.95 -17.63
C VAL A 704 -2.00 33.01 -18.30
N THR A 705 -1.59 34.01 -17.55
CA THR A 705 -0.84 35.16 -18.09
C THR A 705 0.66 35.03 -17.99
N ALA A 706 1.16 34.14 -17.15
CA ALA A 706 2.53 33.68 -17.08
C ALA A 706 2.61 32.21 -16.64
N LEU A 707 3.52 31.46 -17.24
CA LEU A 707 3.94 30.15 -16.82
C LEU A 707 5.44 30.00 -17.05
N ASP A 708 6.23 30.18 -15.98
CA ASP A 708 7.67 30.40 -16.06
C ASP A 708 8.45 29.40 -15.23
N GLN A 709 9.61 29.00 -15.73
CA GLN A 709 10.70 28.44 -14.96
C GLN A 709 11.36 29.58 -14.17
N VAL A 710 11.62 29.37 -12.88
CA VAL A 710 12.19 30.40 -11.99
C VAL A 710 13.60 30.01 -11.57
N TYR A 711 14.55 30.90 -11.77
CA TYR A 711 15.95 30.78 -11.37
C TYR A 711 16.27 31.90 -10.36
N THR A 712 16.18 31.60 -9.07
CA THR A 712 16.33 32.61 -8.00
C THR A 712 17.76 33.10 -7.84
N ALA A 713 18.74 32.31 -8.30
CA ALA A 713 20.15 32.71 -8.30
C ALA A 713 20.45 33.86 -9.26
N ILE A 714 19.56 34.14 -10.22
CA ILE A 714 19.73 35.24 -11.18
C ILE A 714 19.05 36.49 -10.63
N SER A 715 19.84 37.53 -10.37
CA SER A 715 19.35 38.87 -10.10
C SER A 715 19.03 39.55 -11.42
N GLY A 716 17.77 39.60 -11.85
CA GLY A 716 17.46 40.12 -13.17
C GLY A 716 16.23 41.02 -13.22
N GLU A 717 16.36 42.10 -13.97
CA GLU A 717 15.33 43.07 -14.32
C GLU A 717 14.25 42.41 -15.21
N GLY A 718 13.01 42.46 -14.73
CA GLY A 718 11.82 42.07 -15.48
C GLY A 718 10.60 42.36 -14.63
N GLY A 719 10.16 43.59 -14.61
CA GLY A 719 9.14 44.22 -13.79
C GLY A 719 7.94 43.33 -13.44
N VAL A 720 7.78 43.08 -12.21
CA VAL A 720 6.69 43.41 -11.28
C VAL A 720 7.29 43.43 -9.90
N GLU A 721 7.38 44.59 -9.31
CA GLU A 721 7.65 44.76 -7.89
C GLU A 721 6.57 44.01 -7.11
N THR A 722 6.95 42.99 -6.41
CA THR A 722 6.35 42.73 -5.10
C THR A 722 7.29 41.87 -4.28
N ILE A 723 7.71 42.44 -3.18
CA ILE A 723 8.49 41.91 -2.08
C ILE A 723 9.98 41.85 -2.37
N ILE A 724 10.60 43.03 -2.35
CA ILE A 724 11.99 43.19 -1.98
C ILE A 724 12.16 42.66 -0.56
N SER A 725 12.61 41.42 -0.41
CA SER A 725 13.48 41.10 0.69
C SER A 725 14.86 41.54 0.22
N ASP A 726 15.39 42.53 0.90
CA ASP A 726 16.75 43.06 0.79
C ASP A 726 17.79 41.96 0.55
N GLY A 727 18.07 41.56 -0.64
CA GLY A 727 19.08 40.65 -1.20
C GLY A 727 20.06 39.88 -0.29
N LYS A 728 19.80 39.75 1.01
CA LYS A 728 20.59 38.99 1.95
C LYS A 728 19.96 37.60 2.13
N LYS A 729 20.69 36.57 1.74
CA LYS A 729 20.33 35.19 1.98
C LYS A 729 20.10 34.98 3.48
N PHE A 730 18.93 34.49 3.88
CA PHE A 730 18.67 34.14 5.26
C PHE A 730 19.40 32.85 5.60
N VAL A 731 20.43 32.93 6.40
CA VAL A 731 21.30 31.81 6.77
C VAL A 731 21.37 31.70 8.27
N ILE A 732 21.33 30.48 8.77
CA ILE A 732 21.46 30.16 10.19
C ILE A 732 22.82 29.53 10.43
N THR A 733 23.66 30.17 11.28
CA THR A 733 25.03 29.70 11.52
C THR A 733 25.38 29.75 13.01
N PRO A 734 25.96 28.69 13.60
CA PRO A 734 26.25 27.37 12.99
C PRO A 734 24.96 26.51 12.82
N ASN A 735 24.97 25.65 11.83
CA ASN A 735 23.90 24.68 11.61
C ASN A 735 24.50 23.44 10.90
N PRO A 736 24.58 22.29 11.59
CA PRO A 736 24.05 21.96 12.94
C PRO A 736 24.73 22.72 14.11
N VAL A 737 24.01 22.79 15.24
CA VAL A 737 24.43 23.51 16.44
C VAL A 737 24.25 22.68 17.73
N GLU A 738 25.09 22.89 18.74
CA GLU A 738 24.94 22.29 20.06
C GLU A 738 23.78 22.92 20.85
N LYS A 739 23.16 22.14 21.76
CA LYS A 739 22.09 22.61 22.64
C LYS A 739 22.50 23.86 23.41
N GLY A 740 21.65 24.87 23.46
CA GLY A 740 21.88 26.09 24.21
C GLY A 740 22.96 27.00 23.64
N ALA A 741 23.60 26.65 22.53
CA ALA A 741 24.61 27.50 21.90
C ALA A 741 23.94 28.64 21.10
N THR A 742 24.70 29.72 20.92
CA THR A 742 24.23 30.88 20.15
C THR A 742 24.26 30.60 18.65
N VAL A 743 23.17 30.96 18.00
CA VAL A 743 22.95 30.85 16.55
C VAL A 743 22.74 32.25 15.97
N THR A 744 23.40 32.57 14.89
CA THR A 744 23.28 33.83 14.18
C THR A 744 22.34 33.69 12.98
N LEU A 745 21.42 34.64 12.82
CA LEU A 745 20.45 34.73 11.75
C LEU A 745 20.94 35.76 10.70
N THR A 746 21.86 35.36 9.86
CA THR A 746 22.39 36.22 8.81
C THR A 746 21.33 36.52 7.77
N GLY A 747 21.13 37.78 7.41
CA GLY A 747 20.09 38.21 6.47
C GLY A 747 18.72 38.47 7.11
N ALA A 748 18.60 38.38 8.44
CA ALA A 748 17.54 39.01 9.20
C ALA A 748 17.96 40.45 9.57
N ALA A 749 16.99 41.36 9.71
CA ALA A 749 17.26 42.70 10.25
C ALA A 749 17.69 42.59 11.72
N ASP A 750 18.49 43.55 12.21
CA ASP A 750 19.00 43.51 13.57
C ASP A 750 17.88 43.59 14.64
N ASP A 751 16.69 43.98 14.25
CA ASP A 751 15.49 44.05 15.07
C ASP A 751 14.37 43.12 14.61
N ALA A 752 14.67 42.15 13.76
CA ALA A 752 13.69 41.21 13.25
C ALA A 752 13.09 40.32 14.37
N GLU A 753 11.79 40.20 14.37
CA GLU A 753 11.12 39.22 15.22
C GLU A 753 11.28 37.82 14.63
N TYR A 754 11.67 36.87 15.48
CA TYR A 754 11.78 35.46 15.07
C TYR A 754 10.95 34.54 15.97
N THR A 755 10.52 33.44 15.38
CA THR A 755 9.81 32.35 16.07
C THR A 755 10.46 31.02 15.72
N VAL A 756 10.63 30.15 16.72
CA VAL A 756 11.16 28.79 16.60
C VAL A 756 10.01 27.80 16.76
N PHE A 757 9.85 26.91 15.80
CA PHE A 757 8.85 25.84 15.82
C PHE A 757 9.54 24.47 15.86
N ASN A 758 8.94 23.49 16.51
CA ASN A 758 9.34 22.10 16.34
C ASN A 758 8.69 21.50 15.08
N MET A 759 9.04 20.26 14.73
CA MET A 759 8.51 19.57 13.55
C MET A 759 7.00 19.26 13.61
N ALA A 760 6.38 19.32 14.79
CA ALA A 760 4.94 19.22 14.96
C ALA A 760 4.20 20.56 14.77
N GLY A 761 4.94 21.64 14.43
CA GLY A 761 4.38 22.99 14.26
C GLY A 761 4.12 23.74 15.56
N ALA A 762 4.49 23.18 16.72
CA ALA A 762 4.35 23.87 17.99
C ALA A 762 5.45 24.93 18.15
N LYS A 763 5.06 26.13 18.59
CA LYS A 763 5.97 27.23 18.92
C LYS A 763 6.78 26.88 20.17
N ILE A 764 8.11 26.89 20.06
CA ILE A 764 9.05 26.51 21.12
C ILE A 764 9.68 27.76 21.75
N ALA A 765 10.00 28.76 20.96
CA ALA A 765 10.58 30.02 21.41
C ALA A 765 10.23 31.14 20.45
N GLU A 766 10.36 32.37 20.93
CA GLU A 766 10.31 33.58 20.10
C GLU A 766 11.27 34.63 20.70
N GLY A 767 11.68 35.54 19.85
CA GLY A 767 12.58 36.62 20.25
C GLY A 767 12.69 37.71 19.20
N LYS A 768 13.58 38.65 19.43
CA LYS A 768 13.86 39.77 18.53
C LYS A 768 15.37 39.91 18.37
N GLY A 769 15.82 40.13 17.14
CA GLY A 769 17.24 40.30 16.83
C GLY A 769 17.75 39.34 15.78
N ASN A 770 19.05 39.39 15.53
CA ASN A 770 19.76 38.55 14.56
C ASN A 770 20.50 37.38 15.20
N THR A 771 20.26 37.09 16.49
CA THR A 771 20.82 35.96 17.21
C THR A 771 19.74 35.30 18.07
N LEU A 772 19.84 33.98 18.24
CA LEU A 772 19.00 33.19 19.12
C LEU A 772 19.82 32.10 19.86
N THR A 773 19.28 31.63 20.98
CA THR A 773 19.83 30.47 21.69
C THR A 773 19.16 29.21 21.16
N ALA A 774 19.95 28.23 20.76
CA ALA A 774 19.46 26.95 20.26
C ALA A 774 18.60 26.26 21.33
N PRO A 775 17.50 25.58 20.95
CA PRO A 775 16.69 24.81 21.87
C PRO A 775 17.50 23.81 22.73
N ALA A 776 17.05 23.59 23.97
CA ALA A 776 17.72 22.71 24.93
C ALA A 776 17.55 21.19 24.59
N ALA A 777 16.64 20.85 23.71
CA ALA A 777 16.44 19.46 23.24
C ALA A 777 17.09 19.26 21.86
N THR A 778 17.66 18.06 21.65
CA THR A 778 18.10 17.64 20.32
C THR A 778 16.92 17.52 19.37
N GLY A 779 17.11 17.84 18.11
CA GLY A 779 16.04 17.74 17.14
C GLY A 779 16.15 18.74 15.99
N VAL A 780 15.13 18.71 15.15
CA VAL A 780 14.98 19.60 14.01
C VAL A 780 13.94 20.66 14.33
N TYR A 781 14.28 21.91 14.06
CA TYR A 781 13.45 23.07 14.32
C TYR A 781 13.33 23.93 13.06
N ILE A 782 12.25 24.67 12.93
CA ILE A 782 12.06 25.70 11.90
C ILE A 782 12.13 27.06 12.58
N ILE A 783 13.06 27.89 12.12
CA ILE A 783 13.17 29.27 12.54
C ILE A 783 12.53 30.14 11.48
N LYS A 784 11.56 30.95 11.91
CA LYS A 784 10.87 31.90 11.05
C LYS A 784 11.23 33.33 11.53
N ALA A 785 11.74 34.16 10.62
CA ALA A 785 12.02 35.58 10.87
C ALA A 785 11.35 36.42 9.79
N GLY A 786 10.27 37.10 10.15
CA GLY A 786 9.39 37.78 9.21
C GLY A 786 8.78 36.81 8.19
N LYS A 787 9.04 37.02 6.90
CA LYS A 787 8.59 36.14 5.83
C LYS A 787 9.59 35.02 5.47
N LYS A 788 10.77 34.98 6.10
CA LYS A 788 11.84 34.04 5.85
C LYS A 788 11.79 32.89 6.85
N SER A 789 12.06 31.69 6.43
CA SER A 789 12.17 30.52 7.32
C SER A 789 13.33 29.63 6.91
N GLN A 790 13.96 28.97 7.90
CA GLN A 790 15.03 28.01 7.66
C GLN A 790 15.07 26.95 8.74
N LYS A 791 15.57 25.77 8.39
CA LYS A 791 15.78 24.62 9.26
C LYS A 791 17.02 24.80 10.13
N LEU A 792 16.89 24.54 11.43
CA LEU A 792 17.95 24.44 12.40
C LEU A 792 18.03 23.00 12.93
N ILE A 793 19.23 22.40 12.92
CA ILE A 793 19.49 21.09 13.50
C ILE A 793 20.26 21.31 14.82
N VAL A 794 19.67 20.84 15.93
CA VAL A 794 20.28 20.86 17.26
C VAL A 794 20.76 19.46 17.62
N LYS A 795 22.04 19.31 17.95
CA LYS A 795 22.70 18.06 18.32
C LYS A 795 22.69 17.79 19.81
#